data_92df77e8c6adadb2af6931352ecdd5fb
#
_entry.id   92df77e8c6adadb2af6931352ecdd5fb
#
_cell.length_a   1.000
_cell.length_b   1.000
_cell.length_c   1.000
_cell.angle_alpha   90.00
_cell.angle_beta   90.00
_cell.angle_gamma   90.00
#
_symmetry.space_group_name_H-M   'P 1'
#
loop_
_entity.id
_entity.type
_entity.pdbx_description
1 polymer ?
#
loop_
_entity_poly.entity_id
_entity_poly.type
_entity_poly.pdbx_seq_one_letter_code
_entity_poly.pdbx_strand_id
1 'polypeptide(L)'
;MKKYIRFGGMTTCPTDHEAQEGDTAILTNLIHEDGALHPIGLTPQAICQTAAGSSIVHIHRTHSFCHIIIETPNADGTYTYLWADASNNTAPSVITTTTRATTLATMGDTVCMASAEGTVFLVWDATAATYTTVTREHLLYDIHVTQDEQNAVDVVAHLTPSAAKTIDDPIAGAPKAAALMAAAISQEAARRGPGTMHDVTFAIAALRLADGSHVMHSNIFALMPSALTTTVTADRTLPAISAHTYMHRHTITATLRHPEHAAAIGVTAIDIFTSQPQSLMDTSRAASSTTDSDGRTTSITFAPLDRQSLMQLADDITFRHSLAIAPSQWGSPIMMPNKADGPEHPLGNLQRTAYGARIATVHNQRLTIGATTTLLHSPFEIGITYRYPTLDSTSRPGADEAQLETEQTAGVRADINDTPEGTTATIVTHATTRDPTIHDVWWLSQVQYPIAGIMAYPGTDITSMEHHIKVTRGGITRYYAMSQALQPLGKKGMSVAIYMPEALPHHTQHPPYLSMLLHQARMLAYDITTHTYDTSYMLWHEESEEEYESHASKARPFWALTEEPSRLRTTEPGQPLAFASNATTTIGDGQLTSLVANTRRSADGLFGDGQYYAFTTRGVWVLRFSGGKWNAQQSITRATVANGCQAAPTTDSVAFISTQGLMLVEGTKATLLSHAISGKPLRTASLPHYADIMATIGDLPQSDYPDWYGEFIHNAKICYEPQGHRLWLLSATTPGMALVYSIRAKTWAVATMGCSVYCQDGEMWGMADDGNTTIISHLTPELRHRQPVVMCSRPLSLSERHQCKPTRCVTLRGLMGGKGSHTAIAIYASNDLYHWHLIATSQGPWMQTPAAPAMKWWRIMAIGLLLPGESIEGACIRS
;
A
#
# COMPACT_ATOMS: atom_id res chain seq x y z
N MET A 1 -51.10 19.51 -43.20
CA MET A 1 -50.01 18.54 -43.33
C MET A 1 -49.87 17.75 -42.03
N LYS A 2 -49.55 16.45 -42.07
CA LYS A 2 -49.29 15.66 -40.86
C LYS A 2 -47.82 15.28 -40.86
N LYS A 3 -47.09 15.63 -39.82
CA LYS A 3 -45.68 15.31 -39.64
C LYS A 3 -45.55 14.44 -38.39
N TYR A 4 -44.83 13.35 -38.51
CA TYR A 4 -44.46 12.48 -37.40
C TYR A 4 -43.02 12.66 -37.07
N ILE A 5 -42.67 12.90 -35.81
CA ILE A 5 -41.34 13.13 -35.30
C ILE A 5 -41.08 12.07 -34.24
N ARG A 6 -40.03 11.29 -34.41
CA ARG A 6 -39.51 10.41 -33.36
C ARG A 6 -38.56 11.21 -32.48
N PHE A 7 -38.66 11.00 -31.18
CA PHE A 7 -37.75 11.64 -30.21
C PHE A 7 -36.48 10.81 -30.05
N GLY A 8 -35.32 11.50 -30.06
CA GLY A 8 -34.02 10.93 -29.87
C GLY A 8 -33.46 11.21 -28.45
N GLY A 9 -32.21 10.89 -28.25
CA GLY A 9 -31.47 11.17 -26.99
C GLY A 9 -31.22 12.67 -26.77
N MET A 10 -30.74 12.97 -25.57
CA MET A 10 -30.37 14.34 -25.22
C MET A 10 -29.09 14.77 -25.92
N THR A 11 -29.10 15.97 -26.49
CA THR A 11 -27.92 16.59 -27.11
C THR A 11 -27.76 18.06 -26.65
N THR A 12 -26.51 18.53 -26.62
CA THR A 12 -26.22 19.95 -26.46
C THR A 12 -25.58 20.46 -27.76
N CYS A 13 -26.01 21.58 -28.23
CA CYS A 13 -25.44 22.24 -29.43
C CYS A 13 -24.97 23.63 -29.04
N PRO A 14 -23.91 24.14 -29.70
CA PRO A 14 -23.48 25.53 -29.53
C PRO A 14 -24.62 26.52 -29.89
N THR A 15 -25.36 26.18 -30.93
CA THR A 15 -26.57 26.90 -31.34
C THR A 15 -27.66 25.92 -31.74
N ASP A 16 -28.92 26.36 -31.60
CA ASP A 16 -30.09 25.55 -31.99
C ASP A 16 -30.18 25.32 -33.52
N HIS A 17 -29.40 26.07 -34.31
CA HIS A 17 -29.31 25.88 -35.79
C HIS A 17 -28.60 24.57 -36.19
N GLU A 18 -27.74 24.03 -35.32
CA GLU A 18 -26.96 22.82 -35.55
C GLU A 18 -27.64 21.56 -35.05
N ALA A 19 -28.79 21.71 -34.34
CA ALA A 19 -29.51 20.61 -33.77
C ALA A 19 -30.15 19.71 -34.83
N GLN A 20 -30.09 18.41 -34.65
CA GLN A 20 -30.83 17.47 -35.52
C GLN A 20 -32.29 17.40 -35.10
N GLU A 21 -33.13 17.24 -36.12
CA GLU A 21 -34.57 17.14 -35.88
C GLU A 21 -34.90 15.81 -35.18
N GLY A 22 -35.61 15.90 -34.05
CA GLY A 22 -35.95 14.77 -33.22
C GLY A 22 -35.11 14.65 -31.94
N ASP A 23 -33.91 15.23 -31.91
CA ASP A 23 -33.13 15.29 -30.70
C ASP A 23 -33.87 16.04 -29.58
N THR A 24 -33.52 15.74 -28.35
CA THR A 24 -34.05 16.40 -27.19
C THR A 24 -33.03 17.36 -26.54
N ALA A 25 -33.49 18.51 -26.10
CA ALA A 25 -32.67 19.49 -25.41
C ALA A 25 -32.67 19.28 -23.88
N ILE A 26 -33.79 18.79 -23.37
CA ILE A 26 -33.98 18.36 -21.98
C ILE A 26 -34.55 16.94 -22.02
N LEU A 27 -33.97 16.06 -21.25
CA LEU A 27 -34.40 14.68 -21.11
C LEU A 27 -34.12 14.23 -19.68
N THR A 28 -35.10 14.35 -18.81
CA THR A 28 -34.97 14.03 -17.38
C THR A 28 -35.81 12.82 -17.03
N ASN A 29 -35.21 11.85 -16.38
CA ASN A 29 -35.79 10.56 -15.98
C ASN A 29 -36.35 9.74 -17.17
N LEU A 30 -35.92 10.04 -18.37
CA LEU A 30 -36.22 9.32 -19.60
C LEU A 30 -34.93 9.00 -20.34
N ILE A 31 -34.80 7.84 -20.95
CA ILE A 31 -33.71 7.48 -21.83
C ILE A 31 -34.24 6.98 -23.18
N HIS A 32 -33.56 7.30 -24.26
CA HIS A 32 -33.91 6.81 -25.58
C HIS A 32 -33.27 5.45 -25.83
N GLU A 33 -34.10 4.41 -25.90
CA GLU A 33 -33.69 3.03 -26.19
C GLU A 33 -34.79 2.39 -27.04
N ASP A 34 -34.42 1.46 -27.92
CA ASP A 34 -35.32 0.69 -28.77
C ASP A 34 -36.34 1.55 -29.57
N GLY A 35 -35.99 2.78 -29.90
CA GLY A 35 -36.79 3.73 -30.68
C GLY A 35 -37.85 4.51 -29.91
N ALA A 36 -37.84 4.46 -28.58
CA ALA A 36 -38.72 5.19 -27.70
C ALA A 36 -38.00 5.74 -26.48
N LEU A 37 -38.62 6.71 -25.81
CA LEU A 37 -38.16 7.26 -24.53
C LEU A 37 -38.79 6.44 -23.39
N HIS A 38 -37.96 5.76 -22.61
CA HIS A 38 -38.38 4.95 -21.47
C HIS A 38 -38.04 5.62 -20.16
N PRO A 39 -38.92 5.54 -19.12
CA PRO A 39 -38.60 6.09 -17.81
C PRO A 39 -37.39 5.33 -17.18
N ILE A 40 -36.49 6.09 -16.56
CA ILE A 40 -35.35 5.57 -15.83
C ILE A 40 -35.30 6.14 -14.43
N GLY A 41 -34.73 5.40 -13.51
CA GLY A 41 -34.51 5.78 -12.12
C GLY A 41 -33.95 4.61 -11.33
N LEU A 42 -33.65 4.85 -10.07
CA LEU A 42 -33.17 3.85 -9.14
C LEU A 42 -34.16 3.70 -7.99
N THR A 43 -34.52 2.50 -7.63
CA THR A 43 -35.41 2.20 -6.50
C THR A 43 -34.58 1.82 -5.28
N PRO A 44 -34.60 2.59 -4.16
CA PRO A 44 -33.85 2.27 -2.98
C PRO A 44 -34.55 1.17 -2.16
N GLN A 45 -33.75 0.23 -1.67
CA GLN A 45 -34.10 -0.76 -0.67
C GLN A 45 -33.24 -0.55 0.56
N ALA A 46 -33.79 -0.03 1.65
CA ALA A 46 -33.03 0.26 2.85
C ALA A 46 -32.42 -0.99 3.46
N ILE A 47 -31.16 -0.89 3.89
CA ILE A 47 -30.36 -1.97 4.51
C ILE A 47 -30.06 -1.62 5.97
N CYS A 48 -29.51 -0.44 6.27
CA CYS A 48 -29.16 -0.06 7.62
C CYS A 48 -29.13 1.47 7.78
N GLN A 49 -29.04 1.92 9.03
CA GLN A 49 -28.84 3.32 9.39
C GLN A 49 -27.51 3.50 10.13
N THR A 50 -26.84 4.60 9.88
CA THR A 50 -25.57 4.99 10.49
C THR A 50 -25.60 6.42 10.98
N ALA A 51 -24.53 6.89 11.61
CA ALA A 51 -24.39 8.30 11.97
C ALA A 51 -24.41 9.20 10.73
N ALA A 52 -24.87 10.44 10.89
CA ALA A 52 -24.88 11.42 9.81
C ALA A 52 -23.48 11.64 9.23
N GLY A 53 -23.39 11.81 7.91
CA GLY A 53 -22.13 12.00 7.19
C GLY A 53 -21.34 10.71 6.92
N SER A 54 -21.89 9.54 7.26
CA SER A 54 -21.28 8.27 6.91
C SER A 54 -21.32 8.00 5.40
N SER A 55 -20.31 7.33 4.89
CA SER A 55 -20.24 6.96 3.47
C SER A 55 -19.79 5.52 3.27
N ILE A 56 -20.32 4.88 2.22
CA ILE A 56 -19.87 3.55 1.80
C ILE A 56 -18.53 3.70 1.11
N VAL A 57 -17.55 2.90 1.52
CA VAL A 57 -16.19 2.90 0.94
C VAL A 57 -15.86 1.61 0.23
N HIS A 58 -16.53 0.50 0.57
CA HIS A 58 -16.25 -0.79 -0.07
C HIS A 58 -17.37 -1.79 0.16
N ILE A 59 -17.53 -2.72 -0.79
CA ILE A 59 -18.39 -3.89 -0.65
C ILE A 59 -17.49 -5.12 -0.62
N HIS A 60 -17.41 -5.76 0.52
CA HIS A 60 -16.70 -7.01 0.70
C HIS A 60 -17.64 -8.18 0.43
N ARG A 61 -17.50 -8.77 -0.73
CA ARG A 61 -18.35 -9.89 -1.16
C ARG A 61 -17.54 -11.16 -1.37
N THR A 62 -18.02 -12.25 -0.81
CA THR A 62 -17.57 -13.61 -1.07
C THR A 62 -18.75 -14.46 -1.53
N HIS A 63 -18.56 -15.77 -1.73
CA HIS A 63 -19.67 -16.68 -2.00
C HIS A 63 -20.61 -16.88 -0.80
N SER A 64 -20.18 -16.55 0.42
CA SER A 64 -20.89 -16.80 1.69
C SER A 64 -21.51 -15.56 2.32
N PHE A 65 -21.05 -14.37 1.99
CA PHE A 65 -21.56 -13.13 2.58
C PHE A 65 -21.37 -11.89 1.67
N CYS A 66 -22.10 -10.84 2.00
CA CYS A 66 -21.95 -9.53 1.38
C CYS A 66 -21.99 -8.46 2.49
N HIS A 67 -20.83 -7.92 2.82
CA HIS A 67 -20.68 -6.89 3.85
C HIS A 67 -20.43 -5.53 3.23
N ILE A 68 -21.12 -4.52 3.73
CA ILE A 68 -20.94 -3.11 3.38
C ILE A 68 -19.95 -2.52 4.36
N ILE A 69 -18.83 -2.00 3.88
CA ILE A 69 -17.87 -1.27 4.70
C ILE A 69 -18.15 0.22 4.59
N ILE A 70 -18.35 0.83 5.74
CA ILE A 70 -18.82 2.20 5.91
C ILE A 70 -17.74 2.99 6.66
N GLU A 71 -17.42 4.19 6.20
CA GLU A 71 -16.59 5.13 6.95
C GLU A 71 -17.44 6.23 7.57
N THR A 72 -17.13 6.61 8.80
CA THR A 72 -17.74 7.74 9.52
C THR A 72 -16.61 8.67 9.98
N PRO A 73 -16.65 9.96 9.62
CA PRO A 73 -15.63 10.91 10.04
C PRO A 73 -15.75 11.23 11.54
N ASN A 74 -14.63 11.33 12.24
CA ASN A 74 -14.55 11.76 13.64
C ASN A 74 -14.08 13.22 13.74
N ALA A 75 -14.35 13.84 14.89
CA ALA A 75 -13.99 15.23 15.14
C ALA A 75 -12.47 15.48 15.21
N ASP A 76 -11.68 14.45 15.50
CA ASP A 76 -10.21 14.47 15.56
C ASP A 76 -9.51 14.27 14.22
N GLY A 77 -10.29 14.14 13.13
CA GLY A 77 -9.75 13.89 11.78
C GLY A 77 -9.48 12.42 11.46
N THR A 78 -9.73 11.52 12.39
CA THR A 78 -9.73 10.06 12.13
C THR A 78 -11.06 9.62 11.53
N TYR A 79 -11.12 8.36 11.09
CA TYR A 79 -12.34 7.75 10.55
C TYR A 79 -12.61 6.44 11.26
N THR A 80 -13.85 6.25 11.68
CA THR A 80 -14.33 4.97 12.20
C THR A 80 -14.90 4.16 11.05
N TYR A 81 -14.38 2.94 10.88
CA TYR A 81 -14.84 1.99 9.89
C TYR A 81 -15.79 1.01 10.54
N LEU A 82 -16.95 0.83 9.89
CA LEU A 82 -18.04 -0.03 10.34
C LEU A 82 -18.33 -1.06 9.25
N TRP A 83 -18.95 -2.17 9.61
CA TRP A 83 -19.50 -3.11 8.64
C TRP A 83 -20.96 -3.43 8.94
N ALA A 84 -21.73 -3.68 7.90
CA ALA A 84 -23.11 -4.16 7.96
C ALA A 84 -23.31 -5.29 6.96
N ASP A 85 -24.11 -6.29 7.32
CA ASP A 85 -24.49 -7.35 6.41
C ASP A 85 -25.57 -6.83 5.45
N ALA A 86 -25.32 -6.93 4.14
CA ALA A 86 -26.25 -6.47 3.11
C ALA A 86 -27.56 -7.28 3.06
N SER A 87 -27.57 -8.49 3.62
CA SER A 87 -28.76 -9.37 3.65
C SER A 87 -29.65 -9.18 4.88
N ASN A 88 -29.10 -8.60 5.95
CA ASN A 88 -29.76 -8.46 7.23
C ASN A 88 -29.85 -6.99 7.63
N ASN A 89 -31.04 -6.53 7.96
CA ASN A 89 -31.23 -5.16 8.48
C ASN A 89 -30.75 -5.07 9.94
N THR A 90 -29.43 -5.19 10.15
CA THR A 90 -28.78 -5.12 11.47
C THR A 90 -28.05 -3.81 11.63
N ALA A 91 -27.89 -3.36 12.86
CA ALA A 91 -27.07 -2.19 13.16
C ALA A 91 -25.60 -2.46 12.76
N PRO A 92 -24.91 -1.49 12.15
CA PRO A 92 -23.51 -1.64 11.80
C PRO A 92 -22.62 -1.85 13.03
N SER A 93 -21.62 -2.71 12.88
CA SER A 93 -20.63 -3.00 13.92
C SER A 93 -19.30 -2.30 13.62
N VAL A 94 -18.61 -1.83 14.66
CA VAL A 94 -17.31 -1.17 14.53
C VAL A 94 -16.23 -2.20 14.16
N ILE A 95 -15.40 -1.85 13.21
CA ILE A 95 -14.21 -2.61 12.84
C ILE A 95 -12.95 -1.99 13.47
N THR A 96 -12.68 -0.73 13.12
CA THR A 96 -11.45 -0.03 13.56
C THR A 96 -11.63 1.48 13.41
N THR A 97 -10.75 2.23 14.05
CA THR A 97 -10.61 3.68 13.85
C THR A 97 -9.17 3.95 13.40
N THR A 98 -9.00 4.65 12.28
CA THR A 98 -7.68 4.93 11.69
C THR A 98 -7.72 6.17 10.80
N THR A 99 -6.62 6.51 10.16
CA THR A 99 -6.56 7.53 9.10
C THR A 99 -7.37 7.08 7.89
N ARG A 100 -7.78 8.03 7.07
CA ARG A 100 -8.64 7.73 5.91
C ARG A 100 -7.91 6.88 4.88
N ALA A 101 -8.51 5.75 4.51
CA ALA A 101 -8.06 4.95 3.39
C ALA A 101 -8.34 5.66 2.05
N THR A 102 -7.39 5.61 1.13
CA THR A 102 -7.58 6.16 -0.22
C THR A 102 -8.28 5.17 -1.14
N THR A 103 -8.08 3.89 -0.91
CA THR A 103 -8.68 2.80 -1.69
C THR A 103 -8.76 1.52 -0.88
N LEU A 104 -9.75 0.70 -1.20
CA LEU A 104 -9.94 -0.62 -0.62
C LEU A 104 -10.01 -1.67 -1.74
N ALA A 105 -9.50 -2.87 -1.46
CA ALA A 105 -9.56 -4.01 -2.39
C ALA A 105 -9.77 -5.31 -1.63
N THR A 106 -10.62 -6.19 -2.15
CA THR A 106 -10.92 -7.49 -1.56
C THR A 106 -10.08 -8.60 -2.15
N MET A 107 -9.51 -9.45 -1.29
CA MET A 107 -8.87 -10.70 -1.67
C MET A 107 -9.34 -11.83 -0.73
N GLY A 108 -10.27 -12.67 -1.18
CA GLY A 108 -10.92 -13.69 -0.34
C GLY A 108 -11.61 -13.07 0.87
N ASP A 109 -11.25 -13.53 2.06
CA ASP A 109 -11.81 -13.04 3.33
C ASP A 109 -11.08 -11.77 3.87
N THR A 110 -10.15 -11.23 3.11
CA THR A 110 -9.33 -10.08 3.50
C THR A 110 -9.65 -8.86 2.64
N VAL A 111 -9.81 -7.71 3.29
CA VAL A 111 -9.89 -6.40 2.65
C VAL A 111 -8.62 -5.62 2.96
N CYS A 112 -7.90 -5.21 1.91
CA CYS A 112 -6.78 -4.30 2.01
C CYS A 112 -7.30 -2.86 2.00
N MET A 113 -7.01 -2.12 3.04
CA MET A 113 -7.22 -0.67 3.12
C MET A 113 -5.88 0.01 2.91
N ALA A 114 -5.70 0.71 1.80
CA ALA A 114 -4.46 1.39 1.47
C ALA A 114 -4.59 2.90 1.65
N SER A 115 -3.55 3.50 2.23
CA SER A 115 -3.35 4.94 2.32
C SER A 115 -1.91 5.29 1.96
N ALA A 116 -1.59 6.57 1.80
CA ALA A 116 -0.20 6.99 1.59
C ALA A 116 0.70 6.67 2.80
N GLU A 117 0.13 6.55 3.99
CA GLU A 117 0.84 6.30 5.24
C GLU A 117 1.07 4.80 5.51
N GLY A 118 0.36 3.92 4.82
CA GLY A 118 0.49 2.47 4.98
C GLY A 118 -0.73 1.70 4.51
N THR A 119 -0.67 0.39 4.72
CA THR A 119 -1.78 -0.53 4.43
C THR A 119 -2.26 -1.18 5.73
N VAL A 120 -3.56 -1.31 5.86
CA VAL A 120 -4.25 -2.02 6.94
C VAL A 120 -5.07 -3.14 6.32
N PHE A 121 -5.08 -4.31 6.92
CA PHE A 121 -5.83 -5.46 6.44
C PHE A 121 -6.96 -5.79 7.40
N LEU A 122 -8.16 -5.91 6.89
CA LEU A 122 -9.34 -6.38 7.63
C LEU A 122 -9.57 -7.83 7.25
N VAL A 123 -9.39 -8.74 8.18
CA VAL A 123 -9.56 -10.18 7.96
C VAL A 123 -10.87 -10.62 8.59
N TRP A 124 -11.77 -11.20 7.80
CA TRP A 124 -13.04 -11.72 8.30
C TRP A 124 -12.84 -13.04 9.03
N ASP A 125 -13.26 -13.10 10.28
CA ASP A 125 -13.34 -14.33 11.05
C ASP A 125 -14.79 -14.82 11.06
N ALA A 126 -15.06 -15.86 10.29
CA ALA A 126 -16.39 -16.46 10.19
C ALA A 126 -16.87 -17.11 11.51
N THR A 127 -15.95 -17.50 12.37
CA THR A 127 -16.28 -18.14 13.67
C THR A 127 -16.70 -17.08 14.69
N ALA A 128 -15.96 -15.99 14.76
CA ALA A 128 -16.27 -14.86 15.64
C ALA A 128 -17.33 -13.92 15.07
N ALA A 129 -17.66 -14.05 13.77
CA ALA A 129 -18.54 -13.16 13.02
C ALA A 129 -18.12 -11.68 13.15
N THR A 130 -16.81 -11.43 13.01
CA THR A 130 -16.23 -10.08 13.11
C THR A 130 -14.99 -9.94 12.25
N TYR A 131 -14.56 -8.69 12.03
CA TYR A 131 -13.29 -8.40 11.38
C TYR A 131 -12.17 -8.26 12.41
N THR A 132 -11.07 -8.93 12.15
CA THR A 132 -9.79 -8.70 12.83
C THR A 132 -8.97 -7.70 12.02
N THR A 133 -8.58 -6.61 12.65
CA THR A 133 -7.73 -5.60 12.01
C THR A 133 -6.27 -6.03 12.14
N VAL A 134 -5.59 -6.16 11.02
CA VAL A 134 -4.15 -6.45 10.96
C VAL A 134 -3.43 -5.20 10.48
N THR A 135 -2.64 -4.63 11.36
CA THR A 135 -1.73 -3.55 11.06
C THR A 135 -0.30 -4.08 11.03
N ARG A 136 0.62 -3.24 10.62
CA ARG A 136 2.03 -3.56 10.65
C ARG A 136 2.54 -3.93 12.06
N GLU A 137 2.01 -3.30 13.09
CA GLU A 137 2.40 -3.57 14.48
C GLU A 137 2.15 -5.03 14.87
N HIS A 138 1.06 -5.63 14.37
CA HIS A 138 0.74 -7.03 14.60
C HIS A 138 1.70 -8.02 13.94
N LEU A 139 2.54 -7.54 13.00
CA LEU A 139 3.56 -8.34 12.33
C LEU A 139 4.95 -8.17 12.97
N LEU A 140 5.08 -7.36 14.02
CA LEU A 140 6.34 -7.17 14.70
C LEU A 140 6.65 -8.31 15.65
N TYR A 141 7.91 -8.66 15.75
CA TYR A 141 8.40 -9.72 16.63
C TYR A 141 9.73 -9.34 17.25
N ASP A 142 10.06 -10.00 18.34
CA ASP A 142 11.28 -9.78 19.09
C ASP A 142 12.15 -11.03 19.07
N ILE A 143 13.46 -10.83 18.95
CA ILE A 143 14.47 -11.87 18.96
C ILE A 143 15.46 -11.58 20.07
N HIS A 144 15.61 -12.54 20.98
CA HIS A 144 16.61 -12.52 22.03
C HIS A 144 17.68 -13.56 21.70
N VAL A 145 18.90 -13.10 21.50
CA VAL A 145 20.05 -13.94 21.25
C VAL A 145 20.86 -14.03 22.54
N THR A 146 21.00 -15.22 23.08
CA THR A 146 21.82 -15.48 24.25
C THR A 146 23.06 -16.25 23.84
N GLN A 147 24.22 -15.77 24.21
CA GLN A 147 25.44 -16.53 24.08
C GLN A 147 25.57 -17.45 25.32
N ASP A 148 25.33 -18.77 25.14
CA ASP A 148 25.22 -19.70 26.22
C ASP A 148 26.61 -20.13 26.73
N GLU A 149 27.57 -20.25 25.84
CA GLU A 149 28.93 -20.74 26.16
C GLU A 149 29.96 -20.02 25.34
N GLN A 150 31.02 -19.61 25.97
CA GLN A 150 32.19 -19.08 25.35
C GLN A 150 33.44 -19.59 26.04
N ASN A 151 34.24 -20.31 25.30
CA ASN A 151 35.49 -20.85 25.81
C ASN A 151 36.66 -20.50 24.91
N ALA A 152 37.71 -19.97 25.51
CA ALA A 152 39.02 -19.94 24.90
C ALA A 152 39.52 -21.38 24.77
N VAL A 153 40.06 -21.72 23.61
CA VAL A 153 40.45 -23.08 23.27
C VAL A 153 41.77 -23.08 22.57
N ASP A 154 42.68 -23.95 23.03
CA ASP A 154 43.87 -24.27 22.29
C ASP A 154 43.63 -25.52 21.46
N VAL A 155 43.51 -25.33 20.15
CA VAL A 155 43.34 -26.42 19.20
C VAL A 155 44.68 -26.83 18.61
N VAL A 156 45.01 -28.11 18.70
CA VAL A 156 46.30 -28.64 18.19
C VAL A 156 46.05 -29.49 16.95
N ALA A 157 46.73 -29.15 15.87
CA ALA A 157 46.79 -29.96 14.66
C ALA A 157 48.15 -30.61 14.48
N HIS A 158 48.17 -31.92 14.36
CA HIS A 158 49.41 -32.65 14.06
C HIS A 158 49.78 -32.54 12.60
N LEU A 159 51.04 -32.23 12.32
CA LEU A 159 51.54 -32.01 10.97
C LEU A 159 52.32 -33.25 10.51
N THR A 160 52.22 -33.54 9.24
CA THR A 160 53.21 -34.46 8.60
C THR A 160 54.58 -33.77 8.52
N PRO A 161 55.69 -34.46 8.59
CA PRO A 161 57.01 -33.87 8.55
C PRO A 161 57.30 -32.98 7.33
N SER A 162 56.64 -33.25 6.22
CA SER A 162 56.73 -32.43 5.02
C SER A 162 55.96 -31.11 5.12
N ALA A 163 54.88 -31.08 5.91
CA ALA A 163 54.08 -29.89 6.13
C ALA A 163 54.73 -28.90 7.12
N ALA A 164 55.46 -29.41 8.11
CA ALA A 164 56.17 -28.60 9.10
C ALA A 164 57.25 -27.71 8.45
N LYS A 165 57.90 -28.20 7.42
CA LYS A 165 58.97 -27.44 6.72
C LYS A 165 58.50 -26.26 5.87
N THR A 166 57.21 -26.18 5.63
CA THR A 166 56.63 -25.10 4.75
C THR A 166 56.08 -23.91 5.51
N ILE A 167 56.20 -23.88 6.83
CA ILE A 167 55.79 -22.76 7.70
C ILE A 167 57.02 -21.90 8.12
N ASP A 168 58.15 -22.08 7.47
CA ASP A 168 59.41 -21.35 7.79
C ASP A 168 59.32 -19.84 7.45
N ASP A 169 58.43 -19.44 6.54
CA ASP A 169 58.12 -18.04 6.26
C ASP A 169 56.71 -17.74 6.82
N PRO A 170 56.62 -16.93 7.88
CA PRO A 170 55.34 -16.68 8.55
C PRO A 170 54.30 -16.05 7.65
N ILE A 171 54.67 -15.18 6.73
CA ILE A 171 53.72 -14.49 5.84
C ILE A 171 53.28 -15.40 4.70
N ALA A 172 54.23 -16.10 4.04
CA ALA A 172 53.95 -17.05 2.96
C ALA A 172 53.33 -18.37 3.47
N GLY A 173 53.56 -18.69 4.75
CA GLY A 173 52.95 -19.86 5.42
C GLY A 173 51.56 -19.68 6.00
N ALA A 174 51.11 -18.45 6.16
CA ALA A 174 49.81 -18.16 6.80
C ALA A 174 48.61 -18.83 6.10
N PRO A 175 48.51 -18.91 4.75
CA PRO A 175 47.41 -19.61 4.09
C PRO A 175 47.39 -21.10 4.41
N LYS A 176 48.57 -21.72 4.51
CA LYS A 176 48.67 -23.12 4.80
C LYS A 176 48.37 -23.44 6.28
N ALA A 177 48.84 -22.59 7.17
CA ALA A 177 48.56 -22.69 8.58
C ALA A 177 47.04 -22.55 8.84
N ALA A 178 46.41 -21.56 8.23
CA ALA A 178 44.95 -21.37 8.29
C ALA A 178 44.19 -22.59 7.77
N ALA A 179 44.54 -23.14 6.61
CA ALA A 179 43.87 -24.29 6.05
C ALA A 179 44.00 -25.56 6.91
N LEU A 180 45.16 -25.81 7.51
CA LEU A 180 45.40 -26.92 8.41
C LEU A 180 44.61 -26.75 9.73
N MET A 181 44.58 -25.55 10.28
CA MET A 181 43.89 -25.27 11.52
C MET A 181 42.38 -25.27 11.35
N ALA A 182 41.83 -24.79 10.22
CA ALA A 182 40.40 -24.79 9.95
C ALA A 182 39.80 -26.20 10.11
N ALA A 183 40.46 -27.24 9.60
CA ALA A 183 39.99 -28.63 9.76
C ALA A 183 40.02 -29.08 11.22
N ALA A 184 41.10 -28.76 11.95
CA ALA A 184 41.22 -29.11 13.36
C ALA A 184 40.21 -28.36 14.26
N ILE A 185 40.00 -27.10 13.98
CA ILE A 185 38.99 -26.29 14.69
C ILE A 185 37.59 -26.82 14.43
N SER A 186 37.27 -27.15 13.17
CA SER A 186 35.96 -27.75 12.83
C SER A 186 35.75 -29.09 13.54
N GLN A 187 36.80 -29.90 13.67
CA GLN A 187 36.72 -31.16 14.38
C GLN A 187 36.55 -30.96 15.90
N GLU A 188 37.22 -29.96 16.47
CA GLU A 188 37.05 -29.64 17.89
C GLU A 188 35.66 -29.05 18.17
N ALA A 189 35.14 -28.22 17.29
CA ALA A 189 33.76 -27.72 17.39
C ALA A 189 32.72 -28.86 17.35
N ALA A 190 32.93 -29.81 16.43
CA ALA A 190 32.09 -31.01 16.36
C ALA A 190 32.16 -31.88 17.62
N ARG A 191 33.36 -32.00 18.21
CA ARG A 191 33.58 -32.74 19.47
C ARG A 191 32.88 -32.11 20.67
N ARG A 192 32.76 -30.79 20.67
CA ARG A 192 32.05 -30.06 21.74
C ARG A 192 30.53 -30.14 21.64
N GLY A 193 30.02 -30.61 20.53
CA GLY A 193 28.61 -30.91 20.34
C GLY A 193 27.88 -29.91 19.42
N PRO A 194 26.59 -30.17 19.22
CA PRO A 194 25.77 -29.39 18.31
C PRO A 194 25.71 -27.91 18.71
N GLY A 195 25.59 -27.05 17.71
CA GLY A 195 25.48 -25.60 17.91
C GLY A 195 26.80 -24.89 18.21
N THR A 196 27.93 -25.60 18.37
CA THR A 196 29.24 -24.97 18.59
C THR A 196 29.75 -24.36 17.31
N MET A 197 30.05 -23.07 17.35
CA MET A 197 30.58 -22.26 16.27
C MET A 197 31.96 -21.70 16.63
N HIS A 198 32.72 -21.36 15.62
CA HIS A 198 34.04 -20.72 15.77
C HIS A 198 34.04 -19.39 15.00
N ASP A 199 33.52 -19.40 13.79
CA ASP A 199 33.57 -18.27 12.86
C ASP A 199 32.33 -17.35 13.05
N VAL A 200 32.38 -16.17 12.47
CA VAL A 200 31.25 -15.24 12.45
C VAL A 200 30.19 -15.75 11.48
N THR A 201 28.95 -15.84 11.95
CA THR A 201 27.79 -16.21 11.13
C THR A 201 26.76 -15.09 11.18
N PHE A 202 26.42 -14.51 10.02
CA PHE A 202 25.34 -13.55 9.95
C PHE A 202 24.00 -14.26 9.92
N ALA A 203 23.00 -13.64 10.51
CA ALA A 203 21.65 -14.16 10.55
C ALA A 203 20.61 -13.08 10.20
N ILE A 204 19.48 -13.54 9.71
CA ILE A 204 18.29 -12.73 9.48
C ILE A 204 17.05 -13.57 9.82
N ALA A 205 16.03 -12.93 10.34
CA ALA A 205 14.78 -13.59 10.65
C ALA A 205 13.66 -13.06 9.76
N ALA A 206 12.62 -13.88 9.57
CA ALA A 206 11.41 -13.50 8.87
C ALA A 206 10.20 -14.29 9.37
N LEU A 207 9.01 -13.71 9.26
CA LEU A 207 7.76 -14.44 9.49
C LEU A 207 7.45 -15.32 8.29
N ARG A 208 7.20 -16.61 8.51
CA ARG A 208 6.71 -17.53 7.48
C ARG A 208 5.20 -17.56 7.50
N LEU A 209 4.58 -17.32 6.34
CA LEU A 209 3.15 -17.44 6.13
C LEU A 209 2.74 -18.86 5.75
N ALA A 210 1.43 -19.13 5.74
CA ALA A 210 0.86 -20.46 5.50
C ALA A 210 1.18 -21.03 4.10
N ASP A 211 1.44 -20.18 3.12
CA ASP A 211 1.86 -20.58 1.76
C ASP A 211 3.39 -20.79 1.63
N GLY A 212 4.14 -20.58 2.72
CA GLY A 212 5.60 -20.68 2.74
C GLY A 212 6.33 -19.40 2.33
N SER A 213 5.62 -18.33 1.98
CA SER A 213 6.24 -17.02 1.74
C SER A 213 6.74 -16.37 3.04
N HIS A 214 7.72 -15.49 2.93
CA HIS A 214 8.33 -14.81 4.07
C HIS A 214 8.09 -13.31 4.00
N VAL A 215 7.74 -12.72 5.14
CA VAL A 215 7.46 -11.30 5.30
C VAL A 215 8.15 -10.74 6.54
N MET A 216 8.24 -9.43 6.66
CA MET A 216 8.79 -8.74 7.83
C MET A 216 10.19 -9.23 8.21
N HIS A 217 11.12 -9.14 7.27
CA HIS A 217 12.50 -9.51 7.53
C HIS A 217 13.15 -8.58 8.54
N SER A 218 13.88 -9.17 9.50
CA SER A 218 14.69 -8.43 10.45
C SER A 218 15.87 -7.75 9.74
N ASN A 219 16.53 -6.89 10.43
CA ASN A 219 17.86 -6.48 10.06
C ASN A 219 18.83 -7.67 10.21
N ILE A 220 19.97 -7.59 9.52
CA ILE A 220 21.04 -8.58 9.65
C ILE A 220 21.62 -8.44 11.05
N PHE A 221 21.79 -9.55 11.74
CA PHE A 221 22.48 -9.66 13.01
C PHE A 221 23.57 -10.75 12.94
N ALA A 222 24.52 -10.75 13.86
CA ALA A 222 25.63 -11.70 13.81
C ALA A 222 25.70 -12.56 15.06
N LEU A 223 26.05 -13.79 14.83
CA LEU A 223 26.40 -14.79 15.82
C LEU A 223 27.93 -14.92 15.80
N MET A 224 28.59 -14.49 16.86
CA MET A 224 30.04 -14.38 16.83
C MET A 224 30.64 -14.58 18.21
N PRO A 225 31.94 -14.98 18.27
CA PRO A 225 32.65 -15.07 19.53
C PRO A 225 32.93 -13.73 20.16
N SER A 226 33.28 -13.72 21.43
CA SER A 226 33.64 -12.51 22.15
C SER A 226 34.94 -11.88 21.68
N ALA A 227 35.86 -12.69 21.14
CA ALA A 227 37.08 -12.18 20.52
C ALA A 227 37.16 -12.68 19.07
N LEU A 228 37.44 -11.76 18.15
CA LEU A 228 37.51 -12.03 16.72
C LEU A 228 38.98 -12.25 16.25
N THR A 229 39.90 -12.49 17.19
CA THR A 229 41.29 -12.77 16.91
C THR A 229 41.56 -14.25 17.03
N THR A 230 42.33 -14.80 16.10
CA THR A 230 42.87 -16.14 16.18
C THR A 230 44.38 -16.07 16.00
N THR A 231 45.11 -16.65 16.94
CA THR A 231 46.56 -16.74 16.88
C THR A 231 46.95 -18.19 16.62
N VAL A 232 47.72 -18.42 15.58
CA VAL A 232 48.27 -19.74 15.23
C VAL A 232 49.74 -19.76 15.56
N THR A 233 50.14 -20.70 16.38
CA THR A 233 51.50 -20.86 16.83
C THR A 233 52.10 -22.17 16.29
N ALA A 234 53.26 -22.06 15.67
CA ALA A 234 54.05 -23.17 15.18
C ALA A 234 55.37 -23.31 15.98
N ASP A 235 55.58 -24.47 16.58
CA ASP A 235 56.85 -24.83 17.21
C ASP A 235 57.65 -25.71 16.26
N ARG A 236 58.83 -25.24 15.84
CA ARG A 236 59.70 -25.96 14.92
C ARG A 236 60.24 -27.30 15.48
N THR A 237 60.15 -27.46 16.78
CA THR A 237 60.60 -28.67 17.45
C THR A 237 59.50 -29.73 17.51
N LEU A 238 58.27 -29.36 17.29
CA LEU A 238 57.11 -30.23 17.37
C LEU A 238 56.45 -30.39 15.99
N PRO A 239 56.04 -31.61 15.63
CA PRO A 239 55.28 -31.78 14.39
C PRO A 239 53.82 -31.41 14.58
N ALA A 240 53.57 -30.21 15.17
CA ALA A 240 52.25 -29.72 15.47
C ALA A 240 52.17 -28.21 15.38
N ILE A 241 51.00 -27.69 15.02
CA ILE A 241 50.63 -26.28 15.17
C ILE A 241 49.48 -26.22 16.15
N SER A 242 49.37 -25.12 16.86
CA SER A 242 48.27 -24.86 17.75
C SER A 242 47.61 -23.54 17.41
N ALA A 243 46.33 -23.44 17.62
CA ALA A 243 45.57 -22.17 17.50
C ALA A 243 44.90 -21.87 18.81
N HIS A 244 45.14 -20.65 19.29
CA HIS A 244 44.32 -20.07 20.36
C HIS A 244 43.16 -19.33 19.75
N THR A 245 41.93 -19.79 20.07
CA THR A 245 40.71 -19.29 19.47
C THR A 245 39.54 -19.40 20.44
N TYR A 246 38.39 -18.79 20.08
CA TYR A 246 37.20 -18.84 20.91
C TYR A 246 36.10 -19.63 20.20
N MET A 247 35.46 -20.53 20.93
CA MET A 247 34.30 -21.27 20.49
C MET A 247 33.07 -20.78 21.25
N HIS A 248 31.99 -20.66 20.54
CA HIS A 248 30.74 -20.07 21.10
C HIS A 248 29.53 -20.88 20.69
N ARG A 249 28.44 -20.74 21.49
CA ARG A 249 27.10 -21.23 21.20
C ARG A 249 26.11 -20.14 21.42
N HIS A 250 25.05 -20.16 20.65
CA HIS A 250 23.96 -19.20 20.78
C HIS A 250 22.63 -19.89 20.89
N THR A 251 21.78 -19.36 21.74
CA THR A 251 20.38 -19.72 21.87
C THR A 251 19.52 -18.54 21.43
N ILE A 252 18.50 -18.80 20.64
CA ILE A 252 17.56 -17.79 20.17
C ILE A 252 16.20 -18.04 20.80
N THR A 253 15.62 -16.99 21.34
CA THR A 253 14.21 -16.91 21.73
C THR A 253 13.53 -15.91 20.82
N ALA A 254 12.50 -16.34 20.11
CA ALA A 254 11.72 -15.45 19.24
C ALA A 254 10.26 -15.43 19.65
N THR A 255 9.63 -14.27 19.60
CA THR A 255 8.23 -14.08 20.00
C THR A 255 7.56 -13.02 19.15
N LEU A 256 6.40 -13.33 18.60
CA LEU A 256 5.54 -12.33 17.98
C LEU A 256 4.98 -11.40 19.07
N ARG A 257 4.97 -10.09 18.86
CA ARG A 257 4.46 -9.13 19.87
C ARG A 257 2.96 -9.30 20.12
N HIS A 258 2.24 -9.69 19.07
CA HIS A 258 0.80 -9.94 19.11
C HIS A 258 0.47 -11.36 18.66
N PRO A 259 0.83 -12.39 19.46
CA PRO A 259 0.66 -13.79 19.07
C PRO A 259 -0.81 -14.20 18.88
N GLU A 260 -1.76 -13.49 19.51
CA GLU A 260 -3.19 -13.67 19.36
C GLU A 260 -3.68 -13.43 17.92
N HIS A 261 -2.99 -12.63 17.15
CA HIS A 261 -3.31 -12.33 15.74
C HIS A 261 -2.64 -13.28 14.73
N ALA A 262 -1.74 -14.17 15.19
CA ALA A 262 -0.94 -15.02 14.30
C ALA A 262 -1.79 -15.87 13.36
N ALA A 263 -2.89 -16.43 13.84
CA ALA A 263 -3.78 -17.26 13.05
C ALA A 263 -4.51 -16.44 11.95
N ALA A 264 -4.99 -15.24 12.29
CA ALA A 264 -5.67 -14.36 11.34
C ALA A 264 -4.72 -13.87 10.24
N ILE A 265 -3.44 -13.68 10.59
CA ILE A 265 -2.39 -13.25 9.64
C ILE A 265 -1.89 -14.45 8.81
N GLY A 266 -2.09 -15.68 9.26
CA GLY A 266 -1.56 -16.89 8.66
C GLY A 266 -0.08 -17.12 8.94
N VAL A 267 0.47 -16.60 10.05
CA VAL A 267 1.85 -16.82 10.47
C VAL A 267 1.98 -18.24 11.02
N THR A 268 2.88 -19.03 10.43
CA THR A 268 3.13 -20.42 10.81
C THR A 268 4.44 -20.64 11.57
N ALA A 269 5.42 -19.76 11.39
CA ALA A 269 6.69 -19.79 12.11
C ALA A 269 7.43 -18.46 12.03
N ILE A 270 8.44 -18.31 12.87
CA ILE A 270 9.52 -17.33 12.69
C ILE A 270 10.72 -18.12 12.19
N ASP A 271 11.14 -17.88 10.95
CA ASP A 271 12.27 -18.56 10.35
C ASP A 271 13.55 -17.75 10.52
N ILE A 272 14.63 -18.44 10.85
CA ILE A 272 15.98 -17.87 10.93
C ILE A 272 16.78 -18.40 9.75
N PHE A 273 17.39 -17.47 9.02
CA PHE A 273 18.30 -17.76 7.93
C PHE A 273 19.71 -17.35 8.34
N THR A 274 20.70 -18.15 8.02
CA THR A 274 22.10 -17.85 8.34
C THR A 274 22.98 -17.86 7.08
N SER A 275 24.03 -17.07 7.14
CA SER A 275 25.07 -17.06 6.11
C SER A 275 25.97 -18.30 6.25
N GLN A 276 26.83 -18.49 5.25
CA GLN A 276 28.02 -19.31 5.44
C GLN A 276 28.91 -18.65 6.51
N PRO A 277 29.58 -19.46 7.35
CA PRO A 277 30.51 -18.94 8.33
C PRO A 277 31.64 -18.13 7.68
N GLN A 278 31.92 -16.98 8.24
CA GLN A 278 33.00 -16.09 7.79
C GLN A 278 34.23 -16.36 8.63
N SER A 279 35.27 -16.89 7.98
CA SER A 279 36.47 -17.34 8.67
C SER A 279 37.23 -16.20 9.35
N LEU A 280 37.53 -16.42 10.63
CA LEU A 280 38.42 -15.53 11.40
C LEU A 280 39.90 -15.65 10.99
N MET A 281 40.24 -16.67 10.24
CA MET A 281 41.62 -16.92 9.73
C MET A 281 41.70 -16.60 8.24
N ASP A 282 41.15 -15.50 7.81
CA ASP A 282 41.31 -15.09 6.42
C ASP A 282 42.71 -14.64 6.13
N THR A 283 43.35 -15.30 5.15
CA THR A 283 44.74 -15.06 4.80
C THR A 283 45.02 -13.73 4.15
N SER A 284 44.01 -13.09 3.61
CA SER A 284 44.11 -11.70 3.11
C SER A 284 44.28 -10.69 4.24
N ARG A 285 44.02 -11.09 5.49
CA ARG A 285 44.08 -10.28 6.71
C ARG A 285 45.14 -10.74 7.70
N ALA A 286 46.14 -11.47 7.26
CA ALA A 286 47.27 -11.84 8.13
C ALA A 286 47.99 -10.58 8.61
N ALA A 287 47.86 -10.26 9.91
CA ALA A 287 48.24 -8.95 10.41
C ALA A 287 49.69 -8.92 10.97
N SER A 288 50.11 -9.93 11.67
CA SER A 288 51.44 -9.93 12.29
C SER A 288 51.98 -11.32 12.45
N SER A 289 53.31 -11.42 12.47
CA SER A 289 54.01 -12.61 12.88
C SER A 289 55.09 -12.22 13.91
N THR A 290 55.20 -13.03 14.96
CA THR A 290 56.23 -12.88 15.99
C THR A 290 57.00 -14.20 16.09
N THR A 291 58.31 -14.10 16.18
CA THR A 291 59.18 -15.27 16.43
C THR A 291 59.84 -15.05 17.77
N ASP A 292 59.88 -16.06 18.60
CA ASP A 292 60.50 -15.96 19.91
C ASP A 292 62.04 -15.74 19.77
N SER A 293 62.68 -15.33 20.89
CA SER A 293 64.09 -15.00 20.92
C SER A 293 64.98 -16.20 20.56
N ASP A 294 64.50 -17.42 20.69
CA ASP A 294 65.19 -18.65 20.42
C ASP A 294 64.97 -19.16 18.98
N GLY A 295 64.13 -18.46 18.20
CA GLY A 295 63.81 -18.83 16.83
C GLY A 295 63.05 -20.14 16.68
N ARG A 296 62.44 -20.65 17.75
CA ARG A 296 61.74 -21.92 17.79
C ARG A 296 60.27 -21.83 17.53
N THR A 297 59.65 -20.82 18.09
CA THR A 297 58.22 -20.64 18.01
C THR A 297 57.90 -19.43 17.14
N THR A 298 57.06 -19.64 16.17
CA THR A 298 56.49 -18.55 15.34
C THR A 298 55.01 -18.47 15.53
N SER A 299 54.51 -17.33 15.90
CA SER A 299 53.09 -17.04 16.06
C SER A 299 52.59 -16.13 14.94
N ILE A 300 51.49 -16.49 14.32
CA ILE A 300 50.80 -15.72 13.29
C ILE A 300 49.47 -15.29 13.89
N THR A 301 49.26 -14.02 14.03
CA THR A 301 47.98 -13.44 14.48
C THR A 301 47.23 -12.91 13.29
N PHE A 302 46.02 -13.41 13.08
CA PHE A 302 45.13 -12.90 12.03
C PHE A 302 44.45 -11.61 12.53
N ALA A 303 44.38 -10.63 11.64
CA ALA A 303 43.71 -9.38 11.98
C ALA A 303 42.24 -9.63 12.28
N PRO A 304 41.69 -8.95 13.31
CA PRO A 304 40.24 -8.98 13.56
C PRO A 304 39.51 -8.41 12.35
N LEU A 305 38.26 -8.86 12.20
CA LEU A 305 37.35 -8.28 11.23
C LEU A 305 37.07 -6.81 11.60
N ASP A 306 37.52 -5.88 10.79
CA ASP A 306 37.19 -4.48 10.96
C ASP A 306 35.79 -4.17 10.43
N ARG A 307 35.32 -2.96 10.74
CA ARG A 307 33.98 -2.50 10.33
C ARG A 307 33.77 -2.60 8.82
N GLN A 308 34.72 -2.13 8.04
CA GLN A 308 34.62 -2.07 6.59
C GLN A 308 34.55 -3.47 5.98
N SER A 309 35.38 -4.37 6.49
CA SER A 309 35.39 -5.78 6.07
C SER A 309 34.09 -6.51 6.41
N LEU A 310 33.58 -6.34 7.63
CA LEU A 310 32.27 -6.92 8.01
C LEU A 310 31.12 -6.42 7.15
N MET A 311 31.15 -5.16 6.81
CA MET A 311 30.12 -4.53 6.00
C MET A 311 30.20 -4.93 4.53
N GLN A 312 31.40 -5.06 3.99
CA GLN A 312 31.62 -5.61 2.63
C GLN A 312 31.17 -7.07 2.53
N LEU A 313 31.45 -7.86 3.57
CA LEU A 313 30.97 -9.24 3.64
C LEU A 313 29.44 -9.30 3.65
N ALA A 314 28.77 -8.42 4.37
CA ALA A 314 27.31 -8.36 4.40
C ALA A 314 26.67 -8.06 3.02
N ASP A 315 27.43 -7.46 2.11
CA ASP A 315 26.95 -7.09 0.77
C ASP A 315 26.81 -8.28 -0.18
N ASP A 316 27.64 -9.31 -0.04
CA ASP A 316 27.67 -10.48 -0.92
C ASP A 316 27.13 -11.76 -0.26
N ILE A 317 26.55 -11.64 0.94
CA ILE A 317 26.09 -12.79 1.70
C ILE A 317 24.82 -13.39 1.11
N THR A 318 24.86 -14.70 0.91
CA THR A 318 23.67 -15.53 0.70
C THR A 318 23.24 -16.14 2.02
N PHE A 319 21.95 -16.11 2.28
CA PHE A 319 21.34 -16.70 3.46
C PHE A 319 20.67 -18.03 3.12
N ARG A 320 20.78 -19.00 4.01
CA ARG A 320 20.10 -20.28 3.91
C ARG A 320 19.23 -20.51 5.13
N HIS A 321 18.11 -21.16 4.96
CA HIS A 321 17.24 -21.52 6.05
C HIS A 321 17.99 -22.40 7.07
N SER A 322 17.97 -21.97 8.32
CA SER A 322 18.70 -22.63 9.42
C SER A 322 17.76 -23.19 10.48
N LEU A 323 16.75 -22.44 10.89
CA LEU A 323 15.87 -22.80 12.00
C LEU A 323 14.46 -22.26 11.74
N ALA A 324 13.44 -23.05 12.06
CA ALA A 324 12.03 -22.63 12.08
C ALA A 324 11.51 -22.69 13.53
N ILE A 325 11.00 -21.59 14.03
CA ILE A 325 10.44 -21.47 15.38
C ILE A 325 8.92 -21.42 15.27
N ALA A 326 8.27 -22.55 15.55
CA ALA A 326 6.82 -22.67 15.46
C ALA A 326 6.11 -21.90 16.61
N PRO A 327 4.82 -21.56 16.48
CA PRO A 327 4.06 -20.86 17.54
C PRO A 327 4.12 -21.52 18.91
N SER A 328 4.17 -22.86 18.97
CA SER A 328 4.30 -23.63 20.22
C SER A 328 5.67 -23.48 20.92
N GLN A 329 6.65 -22.92 20.21
CA GLN A 329 8.02 -22.73 20.68
C GLN A 329 8.34 -21.25 20.95
N TRP A 330 7.42 -20.34 20.64
CA TRP A 330 7.63 -18.92 20.91
C TRP A 330 7.87 -18.67 22.39
N GLY A 331 8.81 -17.79 22.68
CA GLY A 331 9.24 -17.50 24.04
C GLY A 331 10.13 -18.57 24.68
N SER A 332 10.40 -19.68 23.98
CA SER A 332 11.30 -20.73 24.46
C SER A 332 12.69 -20.59 23.82
N PRO A 333 13.78 -20.80 24.58
CA PRO A 333 15.13 -20.76 24.06
C PRO A 333 15.42 -21.96 23.16
N ILE A 334 15.91 -21.73 21.95
CA ILE A 334 16.25 -22.77 20.99
C ILE A 334 17.71 -22.59 20.56
N MET A 335 18.49 -23.66 20.63
CA MET A 335 19.89 -23.64 20.22
C MET A 335 20.01 -23.43 18.72
N MET A 336 20.87 -22.50 18.32
CA MET A 336 21.19 -22.28 16.92
C MET A 336 22.01 -23.42 16.35
N PRO A 337 21.62 -23.98 15.19
CA PRO A 337 22.46 -24.96 14.50
C PRO A 337 23.71 -24.26 13.95
N ASN A 338 24.82 -24.99 13.94
CA ASN A 338 26.10 -24.51 13.40
C ASN A 338 26.20 -24.61 11.87
N LYS A 339 25.16 -25.11 11.20
CA LYS A 339 25.07 -25.21 9.74
C LYS A 339 23.67 -24.86 9.27
N ALA A 340 23.57 -24.19 8.15
CA ALA A 340 22.33 -23.99 7.43
C ALA A 340 22.25 -25.00 6.27
N ASP A 341 21.44 -26.03 6.42
CA ASP A 341 21.25 -27.09 5.41
C ASP A 341 20.03 -26.84 4.51
N GLY A 342 19.26 -25.78 4.80
CA GLY A 342 18.05 -25.41 4.07
C GLY A 342 18.32 -24.73 2.71
N PRO A 343 17.25 -24.44 1.97
CA PRO A 343 17.34 -23.75 0.68
C PRO A 343 17.94 -22.36 0.83
N GLU A 344 18.63 -21.93 -0.21
CA GLU A 344 19.15 -20.59 -0.30
C GLU A 344 18.03 -19.56 -0.42
N HIS A 345 18.13 -18.49 0.33
CA HIS A 345 17.18 -17.40 0.33
C HIS A 345 17.92 -16.10 -0.04
N PRO A 346 17.89 -15.69 -1.30
CA PRO A 346 18.61 -14.49 -1.73
C PRO A 346 18.03 -13.24 -1.08
N LEU A 347 18.87 -12.34 -0.62
CA LEU A 347 18.48 -11.06 -0.01
C LEU A 347 17.51 -10.24 -0.87
N GLY A 348 17.62 -10.35 -2.20
CA GLY A 348 16.71 -9.71 -3.13
C GLY A 348 15.23 -10.12 -3.00
N ASN A 349 14.97 -11.27 -2.40
CA ASN A 349 13.62 -11.77 -2.11
C ASN A 349 13.14 -11.41 -0.71
N LEU A 350 14.00 -10.77 0.10
CA LEU A 350 13.60 -10.31 1.41
C LEU A 350 12.59 -9.17 1.27
N GLN A 351 11.37 -9.42 1.73
CA GLN A 351 10.25 -8.53 1.55
C GLN A 351 9.98 -7.74 2.82
N ARG A 352 9.77 -6.46 2.64
CA ARG A 352 9.27 -5.55 3.68
C ARG A 352 7.85 -5.18 3.30
N THR A 353 6.91 -5.50 4.15
CA THR A 353 5.46 -5.45 3.85
C THR A 353 4.83 -4.07 4.00
N ALA A 354 5.56 -3.08 4.44
CA ALA A 354 5.00 -1.79 4.71
C ALA A 354 5.20 -0.81 3.55
N TYR A 355 4.25 -0.84 2.65
CA TYR A 355 4.12 0.18 1.61
C TYR A 355 2.83 0.95 1.83
N GLY A 356 2.90 2.27 1.68
CA GLY A 356 1.71 3.07 1.43
C GLY A 356 1.32 2.98 -0.03
N ALA A 357 0.07 3.24 -0.36
CA ALA A 357 -0.42 3.26 -1.73
C ALA A 357 -1.69 4.12 -1.87
N ARG A 358 -1.89 4.66 -3.06
CA ARG A 358 -3.12 5.40 -3.40
C ARG A 358 -4.13 4.55 -4.16
N ILE A 359 -3.70 3.43 -4.71
CA ILE A 359 -4.51 2.52 -5.49
C ILE A 359 -4.28 1.10 -4.99
N ALA A 360 -5.35 0.35 -4.82
CA ALA A 360 -5.32 -1.08 -4.57
C ALA A 360 -6.34 -1.78 -5.47
N THR A 361 -5.96 -2.90 -6.03
CA THR A 361 -6.83 -3.76 -6.84
C THR A 361 -6.39 -5.21 -6.72
N VAL A 362 -7.30 -6.13 -6.96
CA VAL A 362 -7.01 -7.56 -6.94
C VAL A 362 -7.27 -8.17 -8.31
N HIS A 363 -6.30 -8.94 -8.78
CA HIS A 363 -6.39 -9.66 -10.03
C HIS A 363 -5.70 -11.02 -9.92
N ASN A 364 -6.37 -12.09 -10.35
CA ASN A 364 -5.87 -13.46 -10.28
C ASN A 364 -5.29 -13.81 -8.89
N GLN A 365 -6.06 -13.54 -7.83
CA GLN A 365 -5.69 -13.74 -6.43
C GLN A 365 -4.40 -13.01 -5.99
N ARG A 366 -4.01 -11.96 -6.69
CA ARG A 366 -2.88 -11.10 -6.34
C ARG A 366 -3.36 -9.70 -6.02
N LEU A 367 -2.93 -9.17 -4.90
CA LEU A 367 -3.12 -7.76 -4.59
C LEU A 367 -2.07 -6.95 -5.35
N THR A 368 -2.51 -5.96 -6.08
CA THR A 368 -1.65 -4.98 -6.73
C THR A 368 -1.92 -3.60 -6.11
N ILE A 369 -0.88 -2.98 -5.60
CA ILE A 369 -0.91 -1.61 -5.09
C ILE A 369 -0.17 -0.70 -6.05
N GLY A 370 -0.65 0.52 -6.19
CA GLY A 370 -0.10 1.50 -7.14
C GLY A 370 -0.01 2.90 -6.58
N ALA A 371 0.79 3.74 -7.21
CA ALA A 371 1.21 5.03 -6.68
C ALA A 371 1.74 4.85 -5.25
N THR A 372 2.77 4.01 -5.14
CA THR A 372 3.26 3.52 -3.85
C THR A 372 4.10 4.56 -3.14
N THR A 373 4.11 4.46 -1.83
CA THR A 373 5.03 5.18 -0.95
C THR A 373 5.93 4.15 -0.27
N THR A 374 7.22 4.33 -0.37
CA THR A 374 8.17 3.49 0.37
C THR A 374 8.31 4.06 1.78
N LEU A 375 8.10 3.21 2.77
CA LEU A 375 8.24 3.56 4.19
C LEU A 375 9.62 3.18 4.69
N LEU A 376 10.28 4.11 5.36
CA LEU A 376 11.50 3.81 6.10
C LEU A 376 11.12 3.08 7.39
N HIS A 377 11.76 1.93 7.58
CA HIS A 377 11.61 1.18 8.81
C HIS A 377 12.57 1.70 9.86
N SER A 378 12.07 1.92 11.07
CA SER A 378 12.95 2.12 12.21
C SER A 378 13.87 0.92 12.38
N PRO A 379 15.16 1.11 12.64
CA PRO A 379 16.09 0.00 12.89
C PRO A 379 15.73 -0.83 14.12
N PHE A 380 14.81 -0.34 14.95
CA PHE A 380 14.38 -1.00 16.18
C PHE A 380 12.99 -1.64 16.11
N GLU A 381 12.37 -1.69 14.94
CA GLU A 381 11.02 -2.25 14.80
C GLU A 381 10.95 -3.73 15.11
N ILE A 382 11.96 -4.48 14.67
CA ILE A 382 12.14 -5.86 15.08
C ILE A 382 13.25 -5.84 16.11
N GLY A 383 12.87 -6.04 17.38
CA GLY A 383 13.78 -5.99 18.50
C GLY A 383 14.75 -7.17 18.45
N ILE A 384 16.05 -6.88 18.35
CA ILE A 384 17.09 -7.91 18.45
C ILE A 384 17.92 -7.58 19.68
N THR A 385 17.85 -8.44 20.66
CA THR A 385 18.57 -8.25 21.91
C THR A 385 19.58 -9.38 22.14
N TYR A 386 20.69 -9.08 22.79
CA TYR A 386 21.73 -10.04 23.07
C TYR A 386 22.02 -10.08 24.57
N ARG A 387 22.23 -11.31 25.06
CA ARG A 387 22.67 -11.57 26.41
C ARG A 387 23.95 -12.41 26.36
N TYR A 388 24.98 -11.94 27.04
CA TYR A 388 26.25 -12.64 27.16
C TYR A 388 26.40 -13.27 28.53
N PRO A 389 27.13 -14.42 28.63
CA PRO A 389 27.55 -14.94 29.90
C PRO A 389 28.45 -13.91 30.60
N THR A 390 28.31 -13.76 31.91
CA THR A 390 29.27 -13.08 32.75
C THR A 390 30.60 -13.83 32.62
N LEU A 391 31.62 -13.12 32.16
CA LEU A 391 32.97 -13.68 32.19
C LEU A 391 33.39 -13.86 33.66
N ASP A 392 33.59 -15.11 34.06
CA ASP A 392 34.19 -15.38 35.33
C ASP A 392 35.61 -14.81 35.35
N SER A 393 35.97 -14.10 36.39
CA SER A 393 37.24 -13.39 36.50
C SER A 393 38.46 -14.31 36.45
N THR A 394 38.28 -15.60 36.45
CA THR A 394 39.30 -16.64 36.41
C THR A 394 39.71 -17.11 35.01
N SER A 395 38.95 -16.70 33.94
CA SER A 395 39.22 -17.14 32.56
C SER A 395 39.76 -16.02 31.67
N ARG A 396 40.59 -15.15 32.20
CA ARG A 396 41.20 -14.01 31.43
C ARG A 396 42.23 -14.48 30.43
N PRO A 397 42.15 -14.00 29.15
CA PRO A 397 43.22 -14.11 28.19
C PRO A 397 44.45 -13.28 28.66
N GLY A 398 45.61 -13.48 28.00
CA GLY A 398 46.87 -12.86 28.38
C GLY A 398 46.87 -11.35 28.69
N ALA A 399 47.89 -10.89 29.43
CA ALA A 399 47.90 -9.63 30.13
C ALA A 399 47.63 -8.35 29.24
N ASP A 400 47.99 -8.41 27.98
CA ASP A 400 47.84 -7.26 27.05
C ASP A 400 46.41 -7.14 26.52
N GLU A 401 45.72 -8.26 26.30
CA GLU A 401 44.27 -8.28 25.96
C GLU A 401 43.40 -7.98 27.18
N ALA A 402 43.84 -8.38 28.35
CA ALA A 402 43.17 -8.13 29.61
C ALA A 402 43.14 -6.65 30.00
N GLN A 403 44.15 -5.87 29.61
CA GLN A 403 44.18 -4.44 29.93
C GLN A 403 43.21 -3.62 29.08
N LEU A 404 43.07 -3.98 27.83
CA LEU A 404 42.07 -3.42 26.92
C LEU A 404 40.64 -3.82 27.30
N GLU A 405 40.45 -5.05 27.74
CA GLU A 405 39.15 -5.52 28.22
C GLU A 405 38.74 -4.92 29.56
N THR A 406 39.68 -4.61 30.45
CA THR A 406 39.34 -4.09 31.78
C THR A 406 38.86 -2.65 31.77
N GLU A 407 39.31 -1.82 30.86
CA GLU A 407 38.90 -0.42 30.85
C GLU A 407 37.58 -0.18 30.15
N GLN A 408 37.17 -1.02 29.21
CA GLN A 408 36.00 -0.75 28.39
C GLN A 408 34.96 -1.88 28.25
N THR A 409 35.31 -3.12 28.54
CA THR A 409 34.41 -4.27 28.34
C THR A 409 33.92 -4.96 29.57
N ALA A 410 34.69 -4.94 30.66
CA ALA A 410 34.28 -5.61 31.89
C ALA A 410 33.00 -5.00 32.48
N GLY A 411 32.94 -3.68 32.45
CA GLY A 411 31.75 -2.95 32.88
C GLY A 411 30.50 -3.24 32.04
N VAL A 412 30.67 -3.29 30.73
CA VAL A 412 29.54 -3.45 29.81
C VAL A 412 28.88 -4.82 29.89
N ARG A 413 29.70 -5.86 30.06
CA ARG A 413 29.14 -7.22 30.17
C ARG A 413 28.35 -7.46 31.44
N ALA A 414 28.86 -6.95 32.57
CA ALA A 414 28.16 -7.01 33.81
C ALA A 414 26.82 -6.27 33.75
N ASP A 415 26.82 -5.11 33.15
CA ASP A 415 25.62 -4.26 33.03
C ASP A 415 24.56 -4.83 32.14
N ILE A 416 24.94 -5.51 31.05
CA ILE A 416 23.98 -6.18 30.17
C ILE A 416 23.23 -7.30 30.87
N ASN A 417 23.91 -8.02 31.73
CA ASN A 417 23.32 -9.11 32.49
C ASN A 417 22.49 -8.66 33.69
N ASP A 418 22.81 -7.50 34.24
CA ASP A 418 22.19 -6.93 35.42
C ASP A 418 21.16 -5.83 35.17
N THR A 419 20.70 -5.69 33.91
CA THR A 419 19.68 -4.67 33.61
C THR A 419 18.41 -4.92 34.40
N PRO A 420 17.98 -3.98 35.26
CA PRO A 420 16.77 -4.16 36.06
C PRO A 420 15.53 -4.34 35.21
N GLU A 421 14.62 -5.20 35.65
CA GLU A 421 13.29 -5.30 35.06
C GLU A 421 12.61 -3.92 35.07
N GLY A 422 11.92 -3.59 33.99
CA GLY A 422 11.19 -2.32 33.89
C GLY A 422 12.01 -1.14 33.34
N THR A 423 13.20 -1.39 32.83
CA THR A 423 13.90 -0.35 32.06
C THR A 423 13.30 -0.25 30.66
N THR A 424 12.81 0.92 30.30
CA THR A 424 12.28 1.22 28.97
C THR A 424 13.07 2.34 28.31
N ALA A 425 13.24 2.24 27.02
CA ALA A 425 13.87 3.30 26.24
C ALA A 425 13.02 3.66 25.01
N THR A 426 12.96 4.94 24.75
CA THR A 426 12.36 5.48 23.55
C THR A 426 13.44 6.21 22.76
N ILE A 427 13.60 5.84 21.49
CA ILE A 427 14.65 6.37 20.64
C ILE A 427 14.02 7.17 19.51
N VAL A 428 14.42 8.40 19.38
CA VAL A 428 14.17 9.22 18.21
C VAL A 428 15.41 9.17 17.35
N THR A 429 15.28 8.69 16.12
CA THR A 429 16.38 8.62 15.17
C THR A 429 16.22 9.67 14.10
N HIS A 430 17.25 10.43 13.88
CA HIS A 430 17.40 11.37 12.78
C HIS A 430 18.47 10.84 11.82
N ALA A 431 18.13 10.70 10.54
CA ALA A 431 19.08 10.27 9.52
C ALA A 431 19.18 11.35 8.43
N THR A 432 20.41 11.70 8.08
CA THR A 432 20.70 12.58 6.94
C THR A 432 21.07 11.74 5.74
N THR A 433 20.48 12.04 4.59
CA THR A 433 20.72 11.31 3.34
C THR A 433 21.32 12.22 2.26
N ARG A 434 21.99 11.63 1.28
CA ARG A 434 22.43 12.34 0.07
C ARG A 434 21.36 12.43 -1.00
N ASP A 435 20.28 11.68 -0.85
CA ASP A 435 19.17 11.73 -1.81
C ASP A 435 18.48 13.10 -1.72
N PRO A 436 18.50 13.91 -2.79
CA PRO A 436 17.89 15.23 -2.76
C PRO A 436 16.36 15.20 -2.62
N THR A 437 15.74 14.06 -2.79
CA THR A 437 14.29 13.88 -2.61
C THR A 437 13.92 13.55 -1.18
N ILE A 438 14.90 13.13 -0.37
CA ILE A 438 14.73 12.73 1.02
C ILE A 438 15.77 13.51 1.84
N HIS A 439 15.36 14.64 2.42
CA HIS A 439 16.32 15.47 3.16
C HIS A 439 16.64 14.87 4.51
N ASP A 440 15.75 15.02 5.48
CA ASP A 440 15.93 14.58 6.85
C ASP A 440 14.80 13.63 7.23
N VAL A 441 15.17 12.49 7.78
CA VAL A 441 14.21 11.47 8.19
C VAL A 441 14.24 11.32 9.70
N TRP A 442 13.08 11.44 10.32
CA TRP A 442 12.89 11.32 11.76
C TRP A 442 11.90 10.19 12.04
N TRP A 443 12.26 9.25 12.92
CA TRP A 443 11.34 8.22 13.38
C TRP A 443 11.51 7.89 14.84
N LEU A 444 10.45 7.40 15.44
CA LEU A 444 10.36 7.02 16.84
C LEU A 444 10.30 5.51 16.97
N SER A 445 11.09 4.96 17.87
CA SER A 445 11.08 3.54 18.21
C SER A 445 11.01 3.36 19.71
N GLN A 446 10.17 2.46 20.16
CA GLN A 446 10.12 2.01 21.54
C GLN A 446 10.81 0.65 21.64
N VAL A 447 11.73 0.52 22.57
CA VAL A 447 12.56 -0.67 22.67
C VAL A 447 12.68 -1.15 24.10
N GLN A 448 12.69 -2.47 24.25
CA GLN A 448 13.12 -3.07 25.51
C GLN A 448 14.65 -3.14 25.54
N TYR A 449 15.17 -2.81 26.64
CA TYR A 449 16.59 -2.71 26.88
C TYR A 449 17.18 -4.07 27.36
N PRO A 450 18.44 -4.42 27.02
CA PRO A 450 19.32 -3.80 26.06
C PRO A 450 19.05 -4.25 24.62
N ILE A 451 19.26 -3.35 23.67
CA ILE A 451 19.20 -3.70 22.25
C ILE A 451 20.58 -3.73 21.66
N ALA A 452 20.84 -4.76 20.89
CA ALA A 452 22.02 -4.84 20.06
C ALA A 452 21.73 -5.64 18.80
N GLY A 453 22.27 -5.23 17.68
CA GLY A 453 22.10 -5.93 16.42
C GLY A 453 22.74 -5.22 15.24
N ILE A 454 23.01 -5.93 14.16
CA ILE A 454 23.31 -5.31 12.87
C ILE A 454 21.97 -5.00 12.21
N MET A 455 21.69 -3.72 11.98
CA MET A 455 20.46 -3.25 11.41
C MET A 455 20.73 -2.71 10.03
N ALA A 456 20.10 -3.28 9.02
CA ALA A 456 20.25 -2.87 7.64
C ALA A 456 19.18 -1.84 7.26
N TYR A 457 19.62 -0.70 6.77
CA TYR A 457 18.73 0.31 6.22
C TYR A 457 18.49 0.04 4.74
N PRO A 458 17.23 0.11 4.28
CA PRO A 458 16.93 -0.19 2.89
C PRO A 458 17.47 0.92 1.98
N GLY A 459 18.51 0.60 1.19
CA GLY A 459 18.86 1.26 -0.07
C GLY A 459 19.01 2.77 -0.13
N THR A 460 18.94 3.47 0.99
CA THR A 460 19.10 4.92 1.07
C THR A 460 20.55 5.27 1.33
N ASP A 461 21.02 6.30 0.67
CA ASP A 461 22.36 6.81 0.82
C ASP A 461 22.47 7.67 2.09
N ILE A 462 22.43 7.01 3.26
CA ILE A 462 22.49 7.65 4.57
C ILE A 462 23.94 8.05 4.86
N THR A 463 24.16 9.33 5.19
CA THR A 463 25.48 9.88 5.46
C THR A 463 25.78 9.99 6.94
N SER A 464 24.76 10.23 7.75
CA SER A 464 24.89 10.31 9.20
C SER A 464 23.59 9.93 9.89
N MET A 465 23.70 9.48 11.13
CA MET A 465 22.56 9.21 12.00
C MET A 465 22.81 9.83 13.35
N GLU A 466 21.76 10.35 13.95
CA GLU A 466 21.72 10.86 15.29
C GLU A 466 20.56 10.21 16.04
N HIS A 467 20.82 9.78 17.25
CA HIS A 467 19.85 9.12 18.10
C HIS A 467 19.64 9.93 19.36
N HIS A 468 18.40 10.31 19.62
CA HIS A 468 17.99 10.95 20.85
C HIS A 468 17.25 9.92 21.70
N ILE A 469 17.74 9.65 22.88
CA ILE A 469 17.36 8.47 23.66
C ILE A 469 16.81 8.93 25.01
N LYS A 470 15.56 8.56 25.27
CA LYS A 470 14.90 8.73 26.56
C LYS A 470 14.89 7.38 27.28
N VAL A 471 15.58 7.29 28.40
CA VAL A 471 15.65 6.09 29.21
C VAL A 471 14.95 6.32 30.52
N THR A 472 14.01 5.45 30.88
CA THR A 472 13.35 5.46 32.20
C THR A 472 13.72 4.21 32.95
N ARG A 473 14.31 4.38 34.13
CA ARG A 473 14.75 3.32 35.02
C ARG A 473 14.41 3.67 36.47
N GLY A 474 13.65 2.80 37.14
CA GLY A 474 13.29 3.02 38.56
C GLY A 474 12.52 4.34 38.79
N GLY A 475 11.75 4.83 37.83
CA GLY A 475 11.03 6.10 37.90
C GLY A 475 11.88 7.33 37.61
N ILE A 476 13.16 7.18 37.30
CA ILE A 476 14.05 8.27 36.89
C ILE A 476 14.18 8.23 35.38
N THR A 477 13.95 9.38 34.75
CA THR A 477 14.12 9.56 33.31
C THR A 477 15.35 10.40 33.01
N ARG A 478 16.14 9.97 32.04
CA ARG A 478 17.30 10.70 31.51
C ARG A 478 17.29 10.72 30.02
N TYR A 479 17.97 11.70 29.45
CA TYR A 479 17.98 11.96 28.01
C TYR A 479 19.41 12.04 27.50
N TYR A 480 19.66 11.41 26.35
CA TYR A 480 20.97 11.34 25.73
C TYR A 480 20.88 11.52 24.23
N ALA A 481 21.86 12.18 23.64
CA ALA A 481 22.04 12.24 22.20
C ALA A 481 23.32 11.54 21.78
N MET A 482 23.27 10.79 20.71
CA MET A 482 24.40 10.03 20.17
C MET A 482 24.44 10.22 18.65
N SER A 483 25.54 10.69 18.12
CA SER A 483 25.74 10.90 16.70
C SER A 483 26.76 9.93 16.12
N GLN A 484 26.51 9.51 14.90
CA GLN A 484 27.39 8.63 14.14
C GLN A 484 27.48 9.10 12.69
N ALA A 485 28.68 9.40 12.24
CA ALA A 485 28.96 9.56 10.83
C ALA A 485 29.11 8.17 10.18
N LEU A 486 28.36 7.92 9.11
CA LEU A 486 28.28 6.64 8.48
C LEU A 486 28.85 6.73 7.07
N GLN A 487 29.64 5.74 6.67
CA GLN A 487 30.02 5.62 5.28
C GLN A 487 28.94 4.82 4.53
N PRO A 488 28.50 5.31 3.38
CA PRO A 488 27.51 4.59 2.60
C PRO A 488 28.05 3.21 2.19
N LEU A 489 27.25 2.20 2.45
CA LEU A 489 27.52 0.83 2.06
C LEU A 489 26.70 0.51 0.85
N GLY A 490 27.28 0.58 -0.30
CA GLY A 490 26.75 0.06 -1.53
C GLY A 490 25.19 0.03 -1.64
N LYS A 491 24.68 -0.84 -2.46
CA LYS A 491 23.23 -0.92 -2.76
C LYS A 491 22.36 -1.58 -1.68
N LYS A 492 22.94 -2.14 -0.64
CA LYS A 492 22.23 -2.98 0.34
C LYS A 492 21.96 -2.32 1.69
N GLY A 493 22.43 -1.09 1.86
CA GLY A 493 22.19 -0.32 3.08
C GLY A 493 23.24 -0.51 4.17
N MET A 494 22.93 -0.03 5.35
CA MET A 494 23.85 0.04 6.48
C MET A 494 23.34 -0.76 7.65
N SER A 495 24.29 -1.13 8.51
CA SER A 495 24.00 -1.84 9.74
C SER A 495 24.48 -1.05 10.95
N VAL A 496 23.66 -0.92 11.95
CA VAL A 496 23.97 -0.30 13.23
C VAL A 496 23.46 -1.12 14.39
N ALA A 497 24.09 -0.95 15.53
CA ALA A 497 23.63 -1.48 16.79
C ALA A 497 23.90 -0.48 17.90
N ILE A 498 22.98 -0.34 18.83
CA ILE A 498 22.98 0.69 19.86
C ILE A 498 22.88 0.04 21.22
N TYR A 499 23.71 0.51 22.15
CA TYR A 499 23.54 0.28 23.58
C TYR A 499 22.99 1.52 24.25
N MET A 500 22.08 1.29 25.20
CA MET A 500 21.55 2.36 26.02
C MET A 500 22.59 2.84 27.02
N PRO A 501 22.76 4.16 27.19
CA PRO A 501 23.75 4.73 28.12
C PRO A 501 23.60 4.25 29.55
N GLU A 502 22.39 4.09 30.02
CA GLU A 502 22.04 3.64 31.37
C GLU A 502 22.51 2.24 31.73
N ALA A 503 22.88 1.43 30.72
CA ALA A 503 23.50 0.14 30.97
C ALA A 503 24.96 0.23 31.43
N LEU A 504 25.54 1.39 31.46
CA LEU A 504 26.95 1.61 31.73
C LEU A 504 27.17 2.45 33.00
N PRO A 505 26.73 1.99 34.19
CA PRO A 505 26.77 2.82 35.39
C PRO A 505 28.17 3.24 35.82
N HIS A 506 29.20 2.53 35.37
CA HIS A 506 30.59 2.81 35.76
C HIS A 506 31.39 3.63 34.75
N HIS A 507 30.77 4.02 33.65
CA HIS A 507 31.44 4.69 32.54
C HIS A 507 30.97 6.12 32.32
N THR A 508 30.89 6.93 33.36
CA THR A 508 30.59 8.34 33.23
C THR A 508 31.64 9.14 32.44
N GLN A 509 32.78 8.53 32.13
CA GLN A 509 33.88 9.15 31.41
C GLN A 509 34.06 8.65 29.95
N HIS A 510 33.35 7.60 29.54
CA HIS A 510 33.47 7.01 28.19
C HIS A 510 32.16 6.99 27.51
N PRO A 511 32.09 7.46 26.24
CA PRO A 511 30.85 7.41 25.48
C PRO A 511 30.41 5.96 25.24
N PRO A 512 29.11 5.66 25.29
CA PRO A 512 28.59 4.37 24.88
C PRO A 512 28.83 4.17 23.41
N TYR A 513 29.27 2.99 23.05
CA TYR A 513 29.54 2.64 21.65
C TYR A 513 28.29 2.07 20.99
N LEU A 514 28.12 2.40 19.74
CA LEU A 514 27.25 1.65 18.88
C LEU A 514 27.78 0.24 18.74
N SER A 515 26.98 -0.70 18.98
CA SER A 515 27.37 -2.07 18.98
C SER A 515 26.29 -3.02 18.77
N MET A 516 26.40 -3.83 17.81
CA MET A 516 25.88 -5.12 17.93
C MET A 516 26.68 -5.90 18.94
N LEU A 517 26.81 -5.52 19.92
CA LEU A 517 27.71 -6.07 20.78
C LEU A 517 28.86 -5.17 20.88
N LEU A 518 29.05 -4.84 22.07
CA LEU A 518 30.12 -3.99 22.41
C LEU A 518 31.45 -4.44 21.87
N HIS A 519 31.65 -5.75 21.77
CA HIS A 519 32.81 -6.29 21.12
C HIS A 519 32.98 -5.86 19.70
N GLN A 520 31.88 -5.92 18.95
CA GLN A 520 31.95 -5.56 17.54
C GLN A 520 32.18 -4.06 17.37
N ALA A 521 31.50 -3.23 18.14
CA ALA A 521 31.77 -1.80 18.10
C ALA A 521 33.18 -1.46 18.55
N ARG A 522 33.66 -2.11 19.62
CA ARG A 522 35.03 -1.98 20.06
C ARG A 522 36.02 -2.36 18.99
N MET A 523 35.79 -3.47 18.29
CA MET A 523 36.68 -3.94 17.23
C MET A 523 36.58 -3.09 15.97
N LEU A 524 35.43 -2.59 15.65
CA LEU A 524 35.21 -1.71 14.51
C LEU A 524 35.89 -0.37 14.67
N ALA A 525 36.04 0.08 15.92
CA ALA A 525 36.66 1.34 16.24
C ALA A 525 38.13 1.21 16.71
N TYR A 526 38.65 -0.01 16.86
CA TYR A 526 39.95 -0.26 17.38
C TYR A 526 41.02 -0.26 16.28
N ASP A 527 42.01 0.62 16.40
CA ASP A 527 43.19 0.64 15.56
C ASP A 527 44.24 -0.30 16.16
N ILE A 528 44.47 -1.41 15.49
CA ILE A 528 45.46 -2.42 15.89
C ILE A 528 46.89 -1.85 15.92
N THR A 529 47.22 -0.91 15.06
CA THR A 529 48.53 -0.36 14.93
C THR A 529 48.92 0.56 16.07
N THR A 530 47.93 1.34 16.49
CA THR A 530 48.11 2.33 17.56
C THR A 530 47.65 1.83 18.94
N HIS A 531 47.00 0.67 18.99
CA HIS A 531 46.31 0.15 20.19
C HIS A 531 45.36 1.13 20.81
N THR A 532 44.71 1.96 20.02
CA THR A 532 43.77 2.97 20.44
C THR A 532 42.38 2.76 19.82
N TYR A 533 41.36 3.24 20.50
CA TYR A 533 39.99 3.27 19.97
C TYR A 533 39.78 4.57 19.21
N ASP A 534 39.31 4.44 17.99
CA ASP A 534 38.80 5.58 17.25
C ASP A 534 37.34 5.82 17.60
N THR A 535 37.10 6.85 18.42
CA THR A 535 35.77 7.28 18.84
C THR A 535 35.26 8.47 18.02
N SER A 536 36.00 8.89 17.01
CA SER A 536 35.70 10.12 16.26
C SER A 536 34.33 10.09 15.54
N TYR A 537 33.79 8.91 15.29
CA TYR A 537 32.50 8.72 14.66
C TYR A 537 31.38 8.27 15.61
N MET A 538 31.67 8.17 16.92
CA MET A 538 30.71 7.83 17.95
C MET A 538 30.80 8.85 19.07
N LEU A 539 29.88 9.79 19.06
CA LEU A 539 29.79 10.84 20.07
C LEU A 539 28.43 10.80 20.72
N TRP A 540 28.39 10.79 22.05
CA TRP A 540 27.16 10.94 22.80
C TRP A 540 27.33 11.98 23.91
N HIS A 541 26.23 12.59 24.33
CA HIS A 541 26.17 13.54 25.41
C HIS A 541 24.80 13.52 26.09
N GLU A 542 24.71 13.99 27.30
CA GLU A 542 23.42 14.23 27.94
C GLU A 542 22.73 15.40 27.25
N GLU A 543 21.45 15.26 26.97
CA GLU A 543 20.58 16.33 26.47
C GLU A 543 19.50 16.68 27.49
N SER A 544 18.87 17.82 27.34
CA SER A 544 17.74 18.22 28.15
C SER A 544 16.45 17.58 27.67
N GLU A 545 15.45 17.52 28.56
CA GLU A 545 14.11 17.06 28.19
C GLU A 545 13.50 17.90 27.06
N GLU A 546 13.71 19.20 27.09
CA GLU A 546 13.20 20.13 26.08
C GLU A 546 13.82 19.88 24.71
N GLU A 547 15.11 19.59 24.64
CA GLU A 547 15.78 19.19 23.39
C GLU A 547 15.24 17.87 22.87
N TYR A 548 15.14 16.84 23.71
CA TYR A 548 14.57 15.56 23.33
C TYR A 548 13.14 15.70 22.79
N GLU A 549 12.24 16.37 23.51
CA GLU A 549 10.85 16.53 23.08
C GLU A 549 10.72 17.36 21.79
N SER A 550 11.64 18.31 21.57
CA SER A 550 11.73 19.02 20.28
C SER A 550 12.03 18.06 19.13
N HIS A 551 12.88 17.06 19.34
CA HIS A 551 13.19 16.04 18.35
C HIS A 551 12.05 15.02 18.23
N ALA A 552 11.50 14.57 19.35
CA ALA A 552 10.39 13.63 19.40
C ALA A 552 9.14 14.16 18.67
N SER A 553 8.88 15.46 18.75
CA SER A 553 7.75 16.10 18.05
C SER A 553 7.85 16.00 16.51
N LYS A 554 9.05 15.85 15.97
CA LYS A 554 9.31 15.69 14.53
C LYS A 554 9.20 14.23 14.09
N ALA A 555 9.37 13.30 15.03
CA ALA A 555 9.40 11.88 14.73
C ALA A 555 8.00 11.32 14.53
N ARG A 556 7.88 10.34 13.63
CA ARG A 556 6.66 9.60 13.36
C ARG A 556 6.95 8.10 13.47
N PRO A 557 5.96 7.28 13.85
CA PRO A 557 6.12 5.83 13.88
C PRO A 557 6.47 5.25 12.51
N PHE A 558 5.91 5.87 11.45
CA PHE A 558 6.19 5.52 10.06
C PHE A 558 6.61 6.77 9.31
N TRP A 559 7.60 6.64 8.49
CA TRP A 559 8.03 7.73 7.63
C TRP A 559 8.02 7.30 6.17
N ALA A 560 7.26 8.04 5.34
CA ALA A 560 7.31 7.86 3.92
C ALA A 560 8.57 8.52 3.38
N LEU A 561 9.53 7.73 2.92
CA LEU A 561 10.78 8.24 2.36
C LEU A 561 10.61 8.77 0.95
N THR A 562 9.84 8.06 0.15
CA THR A 562 9.74 8.33 -1.29
C THR A 562 8.34 8.03 -1.76
N GLU A 563 7.71 9.00 -2.41
CA GLU A 563 6.53 8.76 -3.23
C GLU A 563 6.96 8.24 -4.60
N GLU A 564 6.41 7.13 -5.01
CA GLU A 564 6.63 6.48 -6.30
C GLU A 564 5.31 6.50 -7.10
N PRO A 565 4.93 7.65 -7.64
CA PRO A 565 3.57 7.87 -8.16
C PRO A 565 3.24 7.03 -9.40
N SER A 566 4.25 6.50 -10.11
CA SER A 566 4.08 5.65 -11.29
C SER A 566 4.37 4.17 -11.04
N ARG A 567 4.61 3.77 -9.79
CA ARG A 567 5.05 2.41 -9.47
C ARG A 567 3.91 1.52 -9.03
N LEU A 568 3.93 0.28 -9.52
CA LEU A 568 3.09 -0.83 -9.10
C LEU A 568 3.92 -1.87 -8.35
N ARG A 569 3.32 -2.44 -7.31
CA ARG A 569 3.85 -3.59 -6.58
C ARG A 569 2.76 -4.65 -6.47
N THR A 570 3.12 -5.91 -6.69
CA THR A 570 2.16 -7.02 -6.74
C THR A 570 2.57 -8.11 -5.76
N THR A 571 1.58 -8.69 -5.10
CA THR A 571 1.81 -9.78 -4.13
C THR A 571 1.93 -11.15 -4.80
N GLU A 572 2.35 -12.13 -4.03
CA GLU A 572 2.19 -13.53 -4.37
C GLU A 572 0.70 -13.94 -4.38
N PRO A 573 0.33 -15.00 -5.13
CA PRO A 573 -1.07 -15.42 -5.20
C PRO A 573 -1.61 -15.85 -3.84
N GLY A 574 -2.80 -15.36 -3.49
CA GLY A 574 -3.47 -15.73 -2.25
C GLY A 574 -2.87 -15.11 -0.98
N GLN A 575 -1.80 -14.29 -1.10
CA GLN A 575 -1.13 -13.67 0.04
C GLN A 575 -1.11 -12.15 -0.06
N PRO A 576 -2.00 -11.44 0.64
CA PRO A 576 -2.07 -9.99 0.58
C PRO A 576 -0.87 -9.28 1.21
N LEU A 577 -0.07 -9.99 2.00
CA LEU A 577 1.07 -9.44 2.73
C LEU A 577 2.42 -9.63 2.03
N ALA A 578 2.50 -10.56 1.06
CA ALA A 578 3.77 -10.96 0.46
C ALA A 578 4.04 -10.23 -0.86
N PHE A 579 4.74 -9.09 -0.81
CA PHE A 579 5.17 -8.33 -1.99
C PHE A 579 6.58 -8.74 -2.42
N ALA A 580 6.71 -9.46 -3.51
CA ALA A 580 8.01 -9.84 -4.04
C ALA A 580 8.78 -8.61 -4.55
N SER A 581 10.08 -8.52 -4.24
CA SER A 581 10.91 -7.38 -4.65
C SER A 581 11.04 -7.22 -6.16
N ASN A 582 10.99 -8.33 -6.90
CA ASN A 582 10.99 -8.37 -8.36
C ASN A 582 9.62 -8.10 -9.00
N ALA A 583 8.53 -8.17 -8.23
CA ALA A 583 7.16 -7.90 -8.69
C ALA A 583 6.83 -6.39 -8.67
N THR A 584 7.78 -5.58 -9.10
CA THR A 584 7.68 -4.12 -9.16
C THR A 584 7.74 -3.67 -10.61
N THR A 585 6.85 -2.74 -10.98
CA THR A 585 6.77 -2.19 -12.34
C THR A 585 6.55 -0.69 -12.30
N THR A 586 7.25 0.05 -13.15
CA THR A 586 7.04 1.50 -13.35
C THR A 586 6.22 1.71 -14.61
N ILE A 587 5.15 2.51 -14.53
CA ILE A 587 4.23 2.81 -15.62
C ILE A 587 4.44 4.23 -16.12
N GLY A 588 5.24 4.37 -17.17
CA GLY A 588 5.51 5.69 -17.74
C GLY A 588 6.09 6.68 -16.71
N ASP A 589 5.80 7.97 -16.92
CA ASP A 589 6.28 9.10 -16.14
C ASP A 589 5.14 9.90 -15.46
N GLY A 590 3.90 9.43 -15.58
CA GLY A 590 2.72 10.06 -14.98
C GLY A 590 2.30 9.41 -13.67
N GLN A 591 1.59 10.16 -12.83
CA GLN A 591 1.00 9.62 -11.61
C GLN A 591 -0.13 8.64 -11.98
N LEU A 592 -0.11 7.45 -11.39
CA LEU A 592 -1.21 6.49 -11.48
C LEU A 592 -2.46 7.03 -10.77
N THR A 593 -3.59 6.93 -11.44
CA THR A 593 -4.89 7.38 -10.92
C THR A 593 -5.88 6.22 -10.78
N SER A 594 -5.78 5.19 -11.63
CA SER A 594 -6.65 4.03 -11.55
C SER A 594 -6.03 2.81 -12.26
N LEU A 595 -6.42 1.63 -11.79
CA LEU A 595 -6.10 0.34 -12.40
C LEU A 595 -7.41 -0.42 -12.60
N VAL A 596 -7.72 -0.81 -13.83
CA VAL A 596 -9.00 -1.47 -14.14
C VAL A 596 -8.79 -2.62 -15.11
N ALA A 597 -9.38 -3.76 -14.79
CA ALA A 597 -9.45 -4.91 -15.69
C ALA A 597 -10.63 -4.77 -16.65
N ASN A 598 -10.42 -5.13 -17.89
CA ASN A 598 -11.51 -5.45 -18.80
C ASN A 598 -11.92 -6.91 -18.61
N THR A 599 -13.21 -7.20 -18.61
CA THR A 599 -13.72 -8.57 -18.49
C THR A 599 -13.54 -9.38 -19.78
N ARG A 600 -13.24 -8.73 -20.91
CA ARG A 600 -13.02 -9.40 -22.20
C ARG A 600 -11.68 -10.13 -22.20
N ARG A 601 -11.67 -11.40 -22.62
CA ARG A 601 -10.44 -12.18 -22.77
C ARG A 601 -9.50 -11.54 -23.77
N SER A 602 -8.21 -11.50 -23.45
CA SER A 602 -7.18 -10.94 -24.34
C SER A 602 -6.82 -11.89 -25.49
N ALA A 603 -7.07 -13.19 -25.34
CA ALA A 603 -6.89 -14.21 -26.38
C ALA A 603 -7.74 -15.46 -26.08
N ASP A 604 -8.10 -16.21 -27.11
CA ASP A 604 -8.78 -17.49 -26.96
C ASP A 604 -7.90 -18.50 -26.21
N GLY A 605 -8.46 -19.14 -25.19
CA GLY A 605 -7.78 -20.13 -24.37
C GLY A 605 -7.09 -19.60 -23.10
N LEU A 606 -7.02 -18.29 -22.88
CA LEU A 606 -6.54 -17.69 -21.63
C LEU A 606 -7.72 -17.43 -20.67
N PHE A 607 -7.89 -18.32 -19.70
CA PHE A 607 -8.90 -18.12 -18.66
C PHE A 607 -8.46 -17.05 -17.67
N GLY A 608 -9.33 -16.05 -17.47
CA GLY A 608 -9.13 -15.02 -16.44
C GLY A 608 -8.22 -13.85 -16.83
N ASP A 609 -7.58 -13.87 -17.99
CA ASP A 609 -6.73 -12.77 -18.45
C ASP A 609 -7.53 -11.77 -19.28
N GLY A 610 -8.33 -10.96 -18.60
CA GLY A 610 -8.82 -9.71 -19.16
C GLY A 610 -7.66 -8.76 -19.45
N GLN A 611 -7.86 -7.85 -20.39
CA GLN A 611 -6.90 -6.78 -20.64
C GLN A 611 -6.92 -5.81 -19.47
N TYR A 612 -5.76 -5.51 -18.91
CA TYR A 612 -5.62 -4.59 -17.79
C TYR A 612 -5.17 -3.21 -18.27
N TYR A 613 -5.73 -2.17 -17.70
CA TYR A 613 -5.42 -0.79 -18.05
C TYR A 613 -4.92 -0.03 -16.83
N ALA A 614 -3.80 0.68 -17.01
CA ALA A 614 -3.32 1.66 -16.06
C ALA A 614 -3.63 3.06 -16.59
N PHE A 615 -4.37 3.81 -15.80
CA PHE A 615 -4.68 5.20 -16.06
C PHE A 615 -3.69 6.07 -15.31
N THR A 616 -3.07 7.00 -16.02
CA THR A 616 -2.10 7.94 -15.46
C THR A 616 -2.45 9.37 -15.85
N THR A 617 -1.89 10.34 -15.15
CA THR A 617 -2.03 11.76 -15.51
C THR A 617 -1.46 12.12 -16.89
N ARG A 618 -0.72 11.20 -17.52
CA ARG A 618 -0.08 11.40 -18.86
C ARG A 618 -0.51 10.41 -19.91
N GLY A 619 -1.52 9.60 -19.64
CA GLY A 619 -2.07 8.69 -20.64
C GLY A 619 -2.58 7.39 -20.05
N VAL A 620 -3.06 6.51 -20.92
CA VAL A 620 -3.61 5.20 -20.60
C VAL A 620 -2.71 4.12 -21.18
N TRP A 621 -2.32 3.16 -20.37
CA TRP A 621 -1.40 2.07 -20.71
C TRP A 621 -2.10 0.71 -20.64
N VAL A 622 -1.77 -0.17 -21.57
CA VAL A 622 -2.15 -1.58 -21.52
C VAL A 622 -1.12 -2.34 -20.70
N LEU A 623 -1.58 -3.09 -19.74
CA LEU A 623 -0.75 -3.94 -18.89
C LEU A 623 -0.97 -5.41 -19.23
N ARG A 624 0.11 -6.19 -19.20
CA ARG A 624 0.08 -7.64 -19.25
C ARG A 624 0.87 -8.22 -18.08
N PHE A 625 0.31 -9.20 -17.41
CA PHE A 625 1.00 -9.91 -16.34
C PHE A 625 1.85 -11.03 -16.93
N SER A 626 3.16 -11.01 -16.65
CA SER A 626 4.07 -12.10 -17.06
C SER A 626 5.35 -12.07 -16.21
N GLY A 627 5.92 -13.25 -15.92
CA GLY A 627 7.12 -13.34 -15.10
C GLY A 627 6.95 -12.83 -13.67
N GLY A 628 5.75 -12.99 -13.08
CA GLY A 628 5.46 -12.56 -11.71
C GLY A 628 5.21 -11.06 -11.52
N LYS A 629 5.20 -10.26 -12.59
CA LYS A 629 5.00 -8.80 -12.53
C LYS A 629 4.17 -8.27 -13.69
N TRP A 630 3.67 -7.06 -13.53
CA TRP A 630 3.03 -6.32 -14.60
C TRP A 630 4.07 -5.77 -15.58
N ASN A 631 3.74 -5.78 -16.86
CA ASN A 631 4.54 -5.17 -17.91
C ASN A 631 3.67 -4.20 -18.68
N ALA A 632 4.09 -2.94 -18.77
CA ALA A 632 3.44 -1.92 -19.59
C ALA A 632 3.85 -2.14 -21.04
N GLN A 633 2.88 -2.43 -21.90
CA GLN A 633 3.15 -2.77 -23.29
C GLN A 633 3.02 -1.59 -24.23
N GLN A 634 1.95 -0.81 -24.08
CA GLN A 634 1.62 0.24 -25.04
C GLN A 634 0.79 1.34 -24.40
N SER A 635 1.10 2.58 -24.69
CA SER A 635 0.21 3.72 -24.43
C SER A 635 -0.88 3.77 -25.52
N ILE A 636 -2.13 3.77 -25.07
CA ILE A 636 -3.29 3.82 -25.99
C ILE A 636 -3.59 5.26 -26.39
N THR A 637 -3.56 6.16 -25.45
CA THR A 637 -3.88 7.56 -25.62
C THR A 637 -3.09 8.42 -24.64
N ARG A 638 -2.78 9.64 -25.08
CA ARG A 638 -2.19 10.68 -24.21
C ARG A 638 -3.26 11.56 -23.56
N ALA A 639 -4.54 11.24 -23.75
CA ALA A 639 -5.59 11.94 -23.04
C ALA A 639 -5.35 11.78 -21.52
N THR A 640 -5.08 12.90 -20.87
CA THR A 640 -4.86 12.91 -19.42
C THR A 640 -6.16 12.60 -18.71
N VAL A 641 -6.07 11.83 -17.65
CA VAL A 641 -7.20 11.52 -16.78
C VAL A 641 -7.38 12.68 -15.80
N ALA A 642 -8.62 13.12 -15.60
CA ALA A 642 -8.92 14.15 -14.62
C ALA A 642 -8.55 13.69 -13.20
N ASN A 643 -8.12 14.63 -12.34
CA ASN A 643 -7.70 14.32 -10.97
C ASN A 643 -8.80 13.59 -10.19
N GLY A 644 -8.44 12.45 -9.57
CA GLY A 644 -9.34 11.68 -8.72
C GLY A 644 -10.42 10.89 -9.45
N CYS A 645 -10.40 10.85 -10.78
CA CYS A 645 -11.39 10.10 -11.53
C CYS A 645 -11.09 8.60 -11.55
N GLN A 646 -12.08 7.81 -11.15
CA GLN A 646 -12.04 6.37 -11.28
C GLN A 646 -12.48 5.96 -12.69
N ALA A 647 -11.77 4.98 -13.25
CA ALA A 647 -12.23 4.28 -14.43
C ALA A 647 -13.14 3.13 -14.02
N ALA A 648 -14.18 2.86 -14.80
CA ALA A 648 -15.16 1.81 -14.52
C ALA A 648 -15.12 0.73 -15.62
N PRO A 649 -15.00 -0.57 -15.26
CA PRO A 649 -15.12 -1.64 -16.22
C PRO A 649 -16.57 -1.74 -16.70
N THR A 650 -16.73 -2.04 -17.99
CA THR A 650 -18.00 -2.42 -18.58
C THR A 650 -17.92 -3.88 -19.06
N THR A 651 -18.91 -4.40 -19.76
CA THR A 651 -18.88 -5.77 -20.25
C THR A 651 -17.67 -6.05 -21.15
N ASP A 652 -17.35 -5.14 -22.08
CA ASP A 652 -16.32 -5.36 -23.12
C ASP A 652 -15.26 -4.27 -23.18
N SER A 653 -15.36 -3.24 -22.33
CA SER A 653 -14.54 -2.04 -22.40
C SER A 653 -14.35 -1.40 -21.03
N VAL A 654 -13.59 -0.32 -20.97
CA VAL A 654 -13.43 0.47 -19.77
C VAL A 654 -13.78 1.92 -20.06
N ALA A 655 -14.71 2.47 -19.28
CA ALA A 655 -15.07 3.88 -19.33
C ALA A 655 -14.18 4.68 -18.38
N PHE A 656 -13.71 5.84 -18.83
CA PHE A 656 -12.91 6.73 -18.01
C PHE A 656 -13.16 8.21 -18.37
N ILE A 657 -12.85 9.10 -17.44
CA ILE A 657 -12.96 10.53 -17.67
C ILE A 657 -11.58 11.08 -18.02
N SER A 658 -11.52 11.81 -19.13
CA SER A 658 -10.34 12.53 -19.60
C SER A 658 -10.58 14.04 -19.58
N THR A 659 -9.56 14.82 -19.88
CA THR A 659 -9.69 16.27 -20.07
C THR A 659 -10.61 16.63 -21.23
N GLN A 660 -10.89 15.70 -22.14
CA GLN A 660 -11.82 15.87 -23.26
C GLN A 660 -13.26 15.47 -22.93
N GLY A 661 -13.47 14.80 -21.78
CA GLY A 661 -14.76 14.29 -21.33
C GLY A 661 -14.75 12.78 -21.12
N LEU A 662 -15.93 12.15 -21.17
CA LEU A 662 -16.09 10.71 -21.00
C LEU A 662 -15.58 9.95 -22.22
N MET A 663 -14.67 9.03 -21.99
CA MET A 663 -14.10 8.16 -23.04
C MET A 663 -14.36 6.68 -22.72
N LEU A 664 -14.37 5.86 -23.76
CA LEU A 664 -14.45 4.41 -23.69
C LEU A 664 -13.21 3.82 -24.37
N VAL A 665 -12.51 2.92 -23.66
CA VAL A 665 -11.41 2.14 -24.20
C VAL A 665 -11.88 0.73 -24.52
N GLU A 666 -11.72 0.34 -25.75
CA GLU A 666 -11.97 -1.00 -26.25
C GLU A 666 -10.71 -1.53 -26.95
N GLY A 667 -10.06 -2.53 -26.35
CA GLY A 667 -8.76 -3.01 -26.84
C GLY A 667 -7.70 -1.89 -26.78
N THR A 668 -7.24 -1.46 -27.96
CA THR A 668 -6.26 -0.36 -28.09
C THR A 668 -6.87 0.94 -28.61
N LYS A 669 -8.20 1.00 -28.75
CA LYS A 669 -8.92 2.15 -29.29
C LYS A 669 -9.64 2.91 -28.17
N ALA A 670 -9.43 4.20 -28.11
CA ALA A 670 -10.19 5.11 -27.24
C ALA A 670 -11.18 5.93 -28.06
N THR A 671 -12.43 6.01 -27.60
CA THR A 671 -13.52 6.74 -28.27
C THR A 671 -14.14 7.74 -27.31
N LEU A 672 -14.33 8.98 -27.75
CA LEU A 672 -15.00 10.02 -26.96
C LEU A 672 -16.53 9.82 -27.04
N LEU A 673 -17.18 9.65 -25.90
CA LEU A 673 -18.63 9.44 -25.79
C LEU A 673 -19.40 10.73 -25.55
N SER A 674 -18.79 11.70 -24.85
CA SER A 674 -19.47 12.92 -24.41
C SER A 674 -19.56 14.02 -25.49
N HIS A 675 -19.16 13.74 -26.73
CA HIS A 675 -19.21 14.72 -27.82
C HIS A 675 -20.63 15.31 -28.00
N ALA A 676 -21.67 14.49 -27.92
CA ALA A 676 -23.06 14.92 -28.10
C ALA A 676 -23.56 15.89 -27.03
N ILE A 677 -22.91 15.96 -25.87
CA ILE A 677 -23.27 16.84 -24.76
C ILE A 677 -22.15 17.82 -24.39
N SER A 678 -21.25 18.11 -25.30
CA SER A 678 -20.10 19.03 -25.09
C SER A 678 -20.50 20.51 -25.10
N GLY A 679 -21.66 20.86 -25.64
CA GLY A 679 -22.18 22.21 -25.65
C GLY A 679 -22.91 22.63 -24.37
N LYS A 680 -23.50 23.81 -24.38
CA LYS A 680 -24.29 24.32 -23.26
C LYS A 680 -25.68 23.66 -23.22
N PRO A 681 -26.17 23.24 -22.05
CA PRO A 681 -27.51 22.75 -21.90
C PRO A 681 -28.54 23.89 -22.14
N LEU A 682 -29.74 23.54 -22.53
CA LEU A 682 -30.83 24.48 -22.62
C LEU A 682 -31.20 24.96 -21.19
N ARG A 683 -31.11 26.27 -20.97
CA ARG A 683 -31.52 26.83 -19.69
C ARG A 683 -33.06 26.85 -19.60
N THR A 684 -33.63 26.28 -18.55
CA THR A 684 -35.07 26.25 -18.29
C THR A 684 -35.64 27.65 -18.16
N ALA A 685 -34.87 28.60 -17.62
CA ALA A 685 -35.22 30.01 -17.55
C ALA A 685 -35.45 30.68 -18.91
N SER A 686 -34.97 30.06 -20.01
CA SER A 686 -35.25 30.57 -21.37
C SER A 686 -36.60 30.15 -21.92
N LEU A 687 -37.34 29.30 -21.20
CA LEU A 687 -38.66 28.83 -21.60
C LEU A 687 -39.72 29.58 -20.75
N PRO A 688 -40.56 30.45 -21.34
CA PRO A 688 -41.59 31.18 -20.62
C PRO A 688 -42.53 30.23 -19.87
N HIS A 689 -42.90 30.59 -18.64
CA HIS A 689 -43.83 29.82 -17.82
C HIS A 689 -43.40 28.37 -17.50
N TYR A 690 -42.12 28.11 -17.60
CA TYR A 690 -41.58 26.75 -17.32
C TYR A 690 -41.95 26.29 -15.89
N ALA A 691 -41.70 27.13 -14.88
CA ALA A 691 -42.00 26.79 -13.49
C ALA A 691 -43.51 26.55 -13.26
N ASP A 692 -44.39 27.36 -13.88
CA ASP A 692 -45.84 27.20 -13.77
C ASP A 692 -46.29 25.86 -14.38
N ILE A 693 -45.73 25.49 -15.51
CA ILE A 693 -46.04 24.22 -16.19
C ILE A 693 -45.57 23.06 -15.36
N MET A 694 -44.38 23.15 -14.80
CA MET A 694 -43.81 22.11 -13.91
C MET A 694 -44.70 21.93 -12.64
N ALA A 695 -45.16 23.01 -12.07
CA ALA A 695 -46.02 22.98 -10.88
C ALA A 695 -47.40 22.30 -11.12
N THR A 696 -47.88 22.21 -12.37
CA THR A 696 -49.17 21.55 -12.70
C THR A 696 -49.18 20.04 -12.45
N ILE A 697 -48.02 19.40 -12.40
CA ILE A 697 -47.89 17.94 -12.22
C ILE A 697 -47.51 17.58 -10.79
N GLY A 698 -46.98 18.53 -10.00
CA GLY A 698 -46.55 18.30 -8.63
C GLY A 698 -45.38 17.33 -8.57
N ASP A 699 -44.54 17.36 -7.52
CA ASP A 699 -43.45 16.41 -7.19
C ASP A 699 -42.37 16.22 -8.27
N LEU A 700 -42.27 17.09 -9.24
CA LEU A 700 -41.10 17.09 -10.15
C LEU A 700 -39.94 17.76 -9.45
N PRO A 701 -38.81 17.08 -9.29
CA PRO A 701 -37.63 17.71 -8.75
C PRO A 701 -37.20 18.87 -9.66
N GLN A 702 -37.15 20.06 -9.09
CA GLN A 702 -36.49 21.19 -9.75
C GLN A 702 -35.00 20.92 -9.67
N SER A 703 -34.44 20.24 -10.69
CA SER A 703 -33.03 20.08 -10.78
C SER A 703 -32.44 21.31 -11.45
N ASP A 704 -31.62 22.06 -10.74
CA ASP A 704 -30.74 23.02 -11.36
C ASP A 704 -29.72 22.27 -12.22
N TYR A 705 -29.90 22.37 -13.52
CA TYR A 705 -28.93 21.79 -14.45
C TYR A 705 -27.61 22.57 -14.35
N PRO A 706 -26.46 21.90 -14.40
CA PRO A 706 -25.17 22.58 -14.42
C PRO A 706 -25.07 23.49 -15.66
N ASP A 707 -24.37 24.58 -15.52
CA ASP A 707 -24.15 25.52 -16.62
C ASP A 707 -23.40 24.88 -17.79
N TRP A 708 -22.65 23.83 -17.50
CA TRP A 708 -21.90 23.05 -18.47
C TRP A 708 -21.72 21.59 -18.04
N TYR A 709 -22.17 20.65 -18.86
CA TYR A 709 -22.04 19.22 -18.56
C TYR A 709 -20.58 18.73 -18.53
N GLY A 710 -19.66 19.41 -19.21
CA GLY A 710 -18.25 19.08 -19.16
C GLY A 710 -17.66 19.21 -17.75
N GLU A 711 -18.05 20.26 -17.01
CA GLU A 711 -17.60 20.43 -15.63
C GLU A 711 -18.19 19.35 -14.72
N PHE A 712 -19.47 19.01 -14.92
CA PHE A 712 -20.09 17.90 -14.23
C PHE A 712 -19.35 16.59 -14.48
N ILE A 713 -19.02 16.29 -15.75
CA ILE A 713 -18.31 15.06 -16.15
C ILE A 713 -16.91 15.02 -15.52
N HIS A 714 -16.17 16.12 -15.51
CA HIS A 714 -14.82 16.16 -14.95
C HIS A 714 -14.77 15.81 -13.46
N ASN A 715 -15.84 16.08 -12.72
CA ASN A 715 -15.95 15.81 -11.29
C ASN A 715 -16.77 14.56 -10.97
N ALA A 716 -17.21 13.82 -11.99
CA ALA A 716 -18.09 12.68 -11.79
C ALA A 716 -17.36 11.39 -11.45
N LYS A 717 -18.00 10.53 -10.66
CA LYS A 717 -17.70 9.10 -10.54
C LYS A 717 -18.50 8.34 -11.57
N ILE A 718 -17.92 7.28 -12.13
CA ILE A 718 -18.57 6.43 -13.12
C ILE A 718 -19.10 5.18 -12.44
N CYS A 719 -20.37 4.88 -12.63
CA CYS A 719 -20.98 3.61 -12.30
C CYS A 719 -21.46 2.91 -13.58
N TYR A 720 -21.16 1.62 -13.71
CA TYR A 720 -21.69 0.83 -14.81
C TYR A 720 -22.86 -0.04 -14.33
N GLU A 721 -23.99 0.06 -15.02
CA GLU A 721 -25.18 -0.75 -14.79
C GLU A 721 -25.22 -1.86 -15.85
N PRO A 722 -25.02 -3.15 -15.48
CA PRO A 722 -24.96 -4.25 -16.44
C PRO A 722 -26.30 -4.57 -17.11
N GLN A 723 -27.42 -4.40 -16.41
CA GLN A 723 -28.76 -4.83 -16.91
C GLN A 723 -29.20 -4.00 -18.12
N GLY A 724 -29.06 -2.67 -18.03
CA GLY A 724 -29.41 -1.74 -19.09
C GLY A 724 -28.23 -1.37 -20.00
N HIS A 725 -27.01 -1.87 -19.74
CA HIS A 725 -25.77 -1.44 -20.42
C HIS A 725 -25.60 0.09 -20.39
N ARG A 726 -25.73 0.68 -19.20
CA ARG A 726 -25.71 2.13 -19.01
C ARG A 726 -24.55 2.56 -18.13
N LEU A 727 -24.01 3.73 -18.44
CA LEU A 727 -23.04 4.42 -17.58
C LEU A 727 -23.79 5.54 -16.85
N TRP A 728 -23.68 5.51 -15.52
CA TRP A 728 -24.19 6.56 -14.63
C TRP A 728 -23.02 7.41 -14.18
N LEU A 729 -23.04 8.69 -14.47
CA LEU A 729 -22.06 9.66 -14.00
C LEU A 729 -22.66 10.44 -12.84
N LEU A 730 -22.00 10.40 -11.69
CA LEU A 730 -22.48 10.95 -10.43
C LEU A 730 -21.47 11.99 -9.95
N SER A 731 -21.91 13.20 -9.70
CA SER A 731 -21.02 14.27 -9.21
C SER A 731 -21.33 14.64 -7.78
N ALA A 732 -20.29 14.76 -6.95
CA ALA A 732 -20.42 15.25 -5.58
C ALA A 732 -20.83 16.74 -5.52
N THR A 733 -20.52 17.51 -6.56
CA THR A 733 -20.87 18.94 -6.66
C THR A 733 -22.35 19.19 -7.00
N THR A 734 -23.02 18.16 -7.54
CA THR A 734 -24.45 18.23 -7.90
C THR A 734 -25.15 16.93 -7.47
N PRO A 735 -25.34 16.71 -6.16
CA PRO A 735 -25.75 15.39 -5.63
C PRO A 735 -27.17 14.98 -6.04
N GLY A 736 -28.01 15.90 -6.47
CA GLY A 736 -29.42 15.61 -6.88
C GLY A 736 -29.55 15.06 -8.31
N MET A 737 -28.46 14.86 -9.06
CA MET A 737 -28.49 14.56 -10.49
C MET A 737 -27.44 13.52 -10.88
N ALA A 738 -27.77 12.73 -11.91
CA ALA A 738 -26.85 11.89 -12.64
C ALA A 738 -26.98 12.11 -14.15
N LEU A 739 -25.86 12.06 -14.87
CA LEU A 739 -25.87 11.89 -16.31
C LEU A 739 -25.86 10.40 -16.64
N VAL A 740 -26.74 9.96 -17.53
CA VAL A 740 -26.86 8.55 -17.91
C VAL A 740 -26.56 8.41 -19.39
N TYR A 741 -25.67 7.50 -19.73
CA TYR A 741 -25.33 7.16 -21.10
C TYR A 741 -25.67 5.71 -21.41
N SER A 742 -26.55 5.47 -22.39
CA SER A 742 -26.79 4.12 -22.91
C SER A 742 -25.70 3.74 -23.90
N ILE A 743 -24.89 2.73 -23.57
CA ILE A 743 -23.83 2.23 -24.46
C ILE A 743 -24.45 1.63 -25.73
N ARG A 744 -25.59 0.95 -25.58
CA ARG A 744 -26.30 0.29 -26.66
C ARG A 744 -26.92 1.28 -27.65
N ALA A 745 -27.67 2.25 -27.15
CA ALA A 745 -28.37 3.24 -27.97
C ALA A 745 -27.50 4.44 -28.35
N LYS A 746 -26.35 4.64 -27.65
CA LYS A 746 -25.44 5.78 -27.80
C LYS A 746 -26.12 7.13 -27.50
N THR A 747 -27.01 7.14 -26.53
CA THR A 747 -27.83 8.30 -26.16
C THR A 747 -27.58 8.73 -24.72
N TRP A 748 -27.78 10.03 -24.48
CA TRP A 748 -27.65 10.64 -23.18
C TRP A 748 -29.00 11.01 -22.58
N ALA A 749 -29.06 11.01 -21.25
CA ALA A 749 -30.18 11.46 -20.45
C ALA A 749 -29.70 12.01 -19.10
N VAL A 750 -30.59 12.68 -18.38
CA VAL A 750 -30.43 13.08 -16.97
C VAL A 750 -31.35 12.25 -16.12
N ALA A 751 -30.86 11.76 -14.99
CA ALA A 751 -31.67 11.15 -13.95
C ALA A 751 -31.62 11.98 -12.66
N THR A 752 -32.75 12.10 -11.97
CA THR A 752 -32.79 12.73 -10.65
C THR A 752 -32.48 11.71 -9.58
N MET A 753 -31.71 12.12 -8.59
CA MET A 753 -31.23 11.27 -7.51
C MET A 753 -31.67 11.85 -6.17
N GLY A 754 -32.18 10.98 -5.27
CA GLY A 754 -32.54 11.36 -3.90
C GLY A 754 -31.41 11.06 -2.87
N CYS A 755 -30.27 10.56 -3.32
CA CYS A 755 -29.19 10.15 -2.46
C CYS A 755 -27.85 10.22 -3.21
N SER A 756 -26.75 10.24 -2.49
CA SER A 756 -25.43 9.98 -3.06
C SER A 756 -25.27 8.48 -3.35
N VAL A 757 -24.47 8.13 -4.34
CA VAL A 757 -24.33 6.73 -4.81
C VAL A 757 -22.90 6.26 -4.75
N TYR A 758 -22.72 5.05 -4.25
CA TYR A 758 -21.51 4.26 -4.34
C TYR A 758 -21.74 3.11 -5.33
N CYS A 759 -20.73 2.79 -6.13
CA CYS A 759 -20.81 1.74 -7.13
C CYS A 759 -19.59 0.82 -7.06
N GLN A 760 -19.84 -0.48 -7.04
CA GLN A 760 -18.82 -1.51 -7.12
C GLN A 760 -19.39 -2.75 -7.80
N ASP A 761 -18.59 -3.37 -8.67
CA ASP A 761 -18.92 -4.64 -9.37
C ASP A 761 -20.29 -4.64 -10.10
N GLY A 762 -20.70 -3.47 -10.59
CA GLY A 762 -21.95 -3.31 -11.31
C GLY A 762 -23.19 -3.18 -10.42
N GLU A 763 -23.02 -3.09 -9.11
CA GLU A 763 -24.08 -2.80 -8.15
C GLU A 763 -23.98 -1.36 -7.66
N MET A 764 -25.13 -0.78 -7.37
CA MET A 764 -25.27 0.60 -6.88
C MET A 764 -25.86 0.62 -5.48
N TRP A 765 -25.29 1.47 -4.63
CA TRP A 765 -25.70 1.65 -3.24
C TRP A 765 -25.93 3.12 -2.97
N GLY A 766 -27.04 3.45 -2.35
CA GLY A 766 -27.45 4.80 -2.02
C GLY A 766 -27.18 5.16 -0.57
N MET A 767 -26.81 6.41 -0.35
CA MET A 767 -26.64 7.02 0.97
C MET A 767 -27.50 8.28 1.01
N ALA A 768 -28.59 8.22 1.76
CA ALA A 768 -29.50 9.34 1.97
C ALA A 768 -29.28 9.89 3.38
N ASP A 769 -28.85 11.15 3.48
CA ASP A 769 -28.59 11.82 4.76
C ASP A 769 -29.79 12.74 5.09
N ASP A 770 -30.35 12.58 6.28
CA ASP A 770 -31.46 13.43 6.80
C ASP A 770 -30.96 14.49 7.79
N GLY A 771 -29.65 14.63 7.96
CA GLY A 771 -28.96 15.53 8.88
C GLY A 771 -28.75 14.96 10.29
N ASN A 772 -29.43 13.89 10.66
CA ASN A 772 -29.24 13.16 11.91
C ASN A 772 -28.65 11.78 11.69
N THR A 773 -29.09 11.11 10.63
CA THR A 773 -28.66 9.76 10.27
C THR A 773 -28.46 9.64 8.77
N THR A 774 -27.61 8.72 8.37
CA THR A 774 -27.43 8.30 6.98
C THR A 774 -28.09 6.94 6.78
N ILE A 775 -29.05 6.87 5.86
CA ILE A 775 -29.72 5.62 5.46
C ILE A 775 -28.96 5.03 4.29
N ILE A 776 -28.50 3.81 4.46
CA ILE A 776 -27.84 3.02 3.42
C ILE A 776 -28.85 2.10 2.75
N SER A 777 -28.90 2.14 1.42
CA SER A 777 -29.85 1.39 0.60
C SER A 777 -29.15 0.69 -0.57
N HIS A 778 -29.60 -0.49 -0.94
CA HIS A 778 -29.29 -1.08 -2.22
C HIS A 778 -30.18 -0.44 -3.30
N LEU A 779 -29.60 0.01 -4.39
CA LEU A 779 -30.30 0.68 -5.48
C LEU A 779 -30.47 -0.31 -6.64
N THR A 780 -31.72 -0.53 -7.02
CA THR A 780 -32.02 -1.36 -8.19
C THR A 780 -32.50 -0.51 -9.36
N PRO A 781 -32.10 -0.81 -10.61
CA PRO A 781 -32.57 -0.10 -11.79
C PRO A 781 -34.03 -0.44 -12.16
N GLU A 782 -34.64 -1.43 -11.50
CA GLU A 782 -36.06 -1.74 -11.65
C GLU A 782 -36.94 -0.64 -11.03
N LEU A 783 -37.61 0.09 -11.86
CA LEU A 783 -38.60 1.04 -11.39
C LEU A 783 -39.84 0.28 -10.84
N ARG A 784 -40.20 0.56 -9.58
CA ARG A 784 -41.38 -0.02 -8.95
C ARG A 784 -42.54 0.99 -8.81
N HIS A 785 -42.21 2.26 -8.99
CA HIS A 785 -43.15 3.36 -8.80
C HIS A 785 -43.15 4.23 -10.06
N ARG A 786 -44.22 5.06 -10.15
CA ARG A 786 -44.30 6.10 -11.18
C ARG A 786 -43.11 7.07 -11.05
N GLN A 787 -42.56 7.41 -12.22
CA GLN A 787 -41.43 8.29 -12.32
C GLN A 787 -41.82 9.66 -12.88
N PRO A 788 -41.48 10.76 -12.23
CA PRO A 788 -41.66 12.07 -12.81
C PRO A 788 -40.66 12.27 -13.95
N VAL A 789 -41.17 12.68 -15.11
CA VAL A 789 -40.37 12.79 -16.35
C VAL A 789 -40.56 14.13 -17.02
N VAL A 790 -39.50 14.61 -17.64
CA VAL A 790 -39.54 15.84 -18.45
C VAL A 790 -38.77 15.61 -19.76
N MET A 791 -39.40 15.99 -20.87
CA MET A 791 -38.76 16.01 -22.16
C MET A 791 -39.02 17.36 -22.85
N CYS A 792 -38.01 17.97 -23.45
CA CYS A 792 -38.16 19.11 -24.35
C CYS A 792 -37.38 18.83 -25.63
N SER A 793 -38.05 18.91 -26.76
CA SER A 793 -37.42 18.69 -28.07
C SER A 793 -36.45 19.81 -28.43
N ARG A 794 -35.44 19.51 -29.25
CA ARG A 794 -34.73 20.51 -30.06
C ARG A 794 -35.70 21.20 -31.02
N PRO A 795 -35.34 22.32 -31.64
CA PRO A 795 -36.20 23.00 -32.56
C PRO A 795 -36.68 22.12 -33.74
N LEU A 796 -37.93 22.12 -33.98
CA LEU A 796 -38.60 21.37 -35.02
C LEU A 796 -39.08 22.30 -36.11
N SER A 797 -38.85 21.98 -37.38
CA SER A 797 -39.41 22.71 -38.51
C SER A 797 -40.58 21.93 -39.12
N LEU A 798 -41.70 22.56 -39.29
CA LEU A 798 -42.88 21.94 -39.97
C LEU A 798 -42.78 22.00 -41.49
N SER A 799 -41.76 22.64 -42.04
CA SER A 799 -41.56 22.83 -43.47
C SER A 799 -40.11 22.56 -43.82
N GLU A 800 -39.88 21.91 -44.97
CA GLU A 800 -38.52 21.63 -45.51
C GLU A 800 -37.73 22.91 -45.83
N ARG A 801 -38.41 24.03 -46.03
CA ARG A 801 -37.81 25.33 -46.31
C ARG A 801 -37.87 26.32 -45.15
N HIS A 802 -38.09 25.85 -43.93
CA HIS A 802 -38.26 26.68 -42.72
C HIS A 802 -39.33 27.80 -42.89
N GLN A 803 -40.36 27.54 -43.65
CA GLN A 803 -41.49 28.48 -43.82
C GLN A 803 -42.33 28.51 -42.55
N CYS A 804 -42.90 29.69 -42.23
CA CYS A 804 -43.82 29.80 -41.13
C CYS A 804 -45.09 28.99 -41.37
N LYS A 805 -45.43 28.07 -40.45
CA LYS A 805 -46.66 27.29 -40.50
C LYS A 805 -47.36 27.30 -39.14
N PRO A 806 -48.71 27.40 -39.11
CA PRO A 806 -49.47 27.23 -37.89
C PRO A 806 -49.53 25.75 -37.47
N THR A 807 -49.68 25.50 -36.18
CA THR A 807 -49.96 24.17 -35.63
C THR A 807 -51.39 24.14 -35.20
N ARG A 808 -52.13 23.05 -35.54
CA ARG A 808 -53.57 22.83 -35.16
C ARG A 808 -53.72 21.84 -34.04
N CYS A 809 -52.87 20.83 -34.04
CA CYS A 809 -52.95 19.75 -33.08
C CYS A 809 -51.60 19.07 -32.88
N VAL A 810 -51.29 18.71 -31.64
CA VAL A 810 -50.16 17.88 -31.30
C VAL A 810 -50.64 16.67 -30.51
N THR A 811 -50.15 15.50 -30.84
CA THR A 811 -50.44 14.27 -30.11
C THR A 811 -49.14 13.53 -29.79
N LEU A 812 -48.85 13.21 -28.54
CA LEU A 812 -47.77 12.32 -28.18
C LEU A 812 -48.17 10.90 -28.58
N ARG A 813 -47.17 10.15 -29.00
CA ARG A 813 -47.27 8.72 -29.32
C ARG A 813 -46.37 7.92 -28.39
N GLY A 814 -46.84 6.77 -28.02
CA GLY A 814 -46.15 5.83 -27.14
C GLY A 814 -47.14 5.01 -26.34
N LEU A 815 -46.64 4.21 -25.45
CA LEU A 815 -47.40 3.43 -24.50
C LEU A 815 -47.59 4.26 -23.23
N MET A 816 -48.73 4.90 -23.07
CA MET A 816 -49.05 5.82 -21.96
C MET A 816 -50.54 5.62 -21.55
N GLY A 817 -50.88 5.94 -20.32
CA GLY A 817 -52.25 5.95 -19.84
C GLY A 817 -52.62 4.84 -18.88
N GLY A 818 -51.63 4.18 -18.26
CA GLY A 818 -51.88 3.29 -17.14
C GLY A 818 -52.57 4.01 -15.96
N LYS A 819 -53.25 3.28 -15.10
CA LYS A 819 -53.92 3.88 -13.92
C LYS A 819 -52.90 4.55 -13.01
N GLY A 820 -52.97 5.86 -12.91
CA GLY A 820 -52.04 6.71 -12.11
C GLY A 820 -50.94 7.36 -12.95
N SER A 821 -50.90 7.11 -14.29
CA SER A 821 -50.05 7.84 -15.22
C SER A 821 -50.72 9.19 -15.56
N HIS A 822 -49.92 10.24 -15.65
CA HIS A 822 -50.35 11.57 -16.05
C HIS A 822 -49.32 12.14 -17.03
N THR A 823 -49.81 12.79 -18.09
CA THR A 823 -48.97 13.51 -19.03
C THR A 823 -49.55 14.90 -19.30
N ALA A 824 -48.69 15.85 -19.58
CA ALA A 824 -49.04 17.17 -20.06
C ALA A 824 -48.13 17.54 -21.22
N ILE A 825 -48.62 18.38 -22.12
CA ILE A 825 -47.89 18.92 -23.26
C ILE A 825 -47.86 20.42 -23.16
N ALA A 826 -46.70 21.00 -23.40
CA ALA A 826 -46.53 22.43 -23.71
C ALA A 826 -45.87 22.60 -25.07
N ILE A 827 -46.34 23.62 -25.81
CA ILE A 827 -45.75 23.94 -27.11
C ILE A 827 -45.24 25.34 -27.09
N TYR A 828 -43.98 25.44 -27.50
CA TYR A 828 -43.30 26.71 -27.75
C TYR A 828 -43.06 26.95 -29.19
N ALA A 829 -43.04 28.21 -29.63
CA ALA A 829 -42.73 28.59 -31.00
C ALA A 829 -41.80 29.82 -31.02
N SER A 830 -40.97 29.88 -32.06
CA SER A 830 -40.01 30.95 -32.30
C SER A 830 -39.80 31.19 -33.77
N ASN A 831 -39.41 32.42 -34.15
CA ASN A 831 -38.97 32.76 -35.49
C ASN A 831 -37.47 32.95 -35.62
N ASP A 832 -36.75 33.12 -34.52
CA ASP A 832 -35.33 33.45 -34.46
C ASP A 832 -34.47 32.47 -33.64
N LEU A 833 -35.06 31.45 -33.02
CA LEU A 833 -34.45 30.46 -32.12
C LEU A 833 -33.94 31.02 -30.77
N TYR A 834 -34.05 32.31 -30.56
CA TYR A 834 -33.62 32.97 -29.31
C TYR A 834 -34.81 33.31 -28.41
N HIS A 835 -35.90 33.83 -28.99
CA HIS A 835 -37.11 34.23 -28.27
C HIS A 835 -38.20 33.17 -28.46
N TRP A 836 -38.48 32.45 -27.42
CA TRP A 836 -39.51 31.44 -27.40
C TRP A 836 -40.80 31.95 -26.76
N HIS A 837 -41.91 31.64 -27.37
CA HIS A 837 -43.26 32.01 -26.89
C HIS A 837 -44.02 30.71 -26.54
N LEU A 838 -44.65 30.67 -25.36
CA LEU A 838 -45.59 29.64 -25.02
C LEU A 838 -46.86 29.82 -25.84
N ILE A 839 -47.19 28.82 -26.65
CA ILE A 839 -48.38 28.89 -27.51
C ILE A 839 -49.61 28.27 -26.85
N ALA A 840 -49.41 27.09 -26.24
CA ALA A 840 -50.50 26.39 -25.58
C ALA A 840 -49.96 25.31 -24.62
N THR A 841 -50.81 24.98 -23.64
CA THR A 841 -50.59 23.84 -22.74
C THR A 841 -51.83 22.97 -22.69
N SER A 842 -51.69 21.69 -22.45
CA SER A 842 -52.79 20.74 -22.29
C SER A 842 -52.45 19.66 -21.28
N GLN A 843 -53.41 19.25 -20.51
CA GLN A 843 -53.34 18.03 -19.69
C GLN A 843 -53.69 16.83 -20.61
N GLY A 844 -52.87 15.80 -20.55
CA GLY A 844 -53.02 14.61 -21.38
C GLY A 844 -52.11 14.60 -22.64
N PRO A 845 -52.06 13.45 -23.34
CA PRO A 845 -51.14 13.24 -24.47
C PRO A 845 -51.60 13.91 -25.77
N TRP A 846 -52.71 14.63 -25.76
CA TRP A 846 -53.27 15.27 -26.93
C TRP A 846 -53.58 16.74 -26.63
N MET A 847 -53.27 17.60 -27.60
CA MET A 847 -53.47 19.00 -27.50
C MET A 847 -53.99 19.60 -28.83
N GLN A 848 -55.02 20.42 -28.74
CA GLN A 848 -55.50 21.22 -29.84
C GLN A 848 -54.93 22.65 -29.66
N THR A 849 -54.40 23.23 -30.73
CA THR A 849 -53.87 24.60 -30.72
C THR A 849 -54.71 25.49 -31.60
N PRO A 850 -55.82 26.01 -31.07
CA PRO A 850 -56.68 26.90 -31.84
C PRO A 850 -55.95 28.22 -32.09
N ALA A 851 -56.02 28.67 -33.35
CA ALA A 851 -55.45 29.95 -33.77
C ALA A 851 -53.94 30.16 -33.48
N ALA A 852 -53.12 29.11 -33.50
CA ALA A 852 -51.67 29.22 -33.33
C ALA A 852 -51.08 30.12 -34.45
N PRO A 853 -50.19 31.09 -34.13
CA PRO A 853 -49.53 31.89 -35.14
C PRO A 853 -48.67 31.04 -36.07
N ALA A 854 -48.46 31.48 -37.28
CA ALA A 854 -47.54 30.83 -38.21
C ALA A 854 -46.09 31.16 -37.79
N MET A 855 -45.35 30.13 -37.29
CA MET A 855 -44.00 30.25 -36.80
C MET A 855 -43.05 29.33 -37.57
N LYS A 856 -41.74 29.65 -37.55
CA LYS A 856 -40.69 28.87 -38.24
C LYS A 856 -40.30 27.63 -37.47
N TRP A 857 -40.14 27.79 -36.17
CA TRP A 857 -39.60 26.80 -35.27
C TRP A 857 -40.56 26.50 -34.16
N TRP A 858 -40.59 25.22 -33.76
CA TRP A 858 -41.45 24.69 -32.72
C TRP A 858 -40.67 23.84 -31.74
N ARG A 859 -41.04 23.89 -30.48
CA ARG A 859 -40.59 22.91 -29.45
C ARG A 859 -41.80 22.26 -28.83
N ILE A 860 -41.69 20.97 -28.61
CA ILE A 860 -42.63 20.20 -27.86
C ILE A 860 -42.00 19.83 -26.53
N MET A 861 -42.68 20.19 -25.46
CA MET A 861 -42.33 19.80 -24.12
C MET A 861 -43.39 18.82 -23.62
N ALA A 862 -42.96 17.64 -23.18
CA ALA A 862 -43.81 16.65 -22.54
C ALA A 862 -43.38 16.49 -21.10
N ILE A 863 -44.32 16.52 -20.16
CA ILE A 863 -44.09 16.38 -18.74
C ILE A 863 -45.04 15.32 -18.24
N GLY A 864 -44.64 14.47 -17.29
CA GLY A 864 -45.55 13.44 -16.81
C GLY A 864 -45.08 12.68 -15.62
N LEU A 865 -45.98 11.87 -15.12
CA LEU A 865 -45.70 10.77 -14.21
C LEU A 865 -45.95 9.46 -14.97
N LEU A 866 -44.85 8.82 -15.38
CA LEU A 866 -44.94 7.57 -16.14
C LEU A 866 -44.73 6.37 -15.23
N LEU A 867 -45.48 5.30 -15.53
CA LEU A 867 -45.32 3.99 -14.90
C LEU A 867 -44.16 3.20 -15.54
N PRO A 868 -43.59 2.23 -14.83
CA PRO A 868 -42.69 1.26 -15.42
C PRO A 868 -43.31 0.57 -16.64
N GLY A 869 -42.59 0.47 -17.73
CA GLY A 869 -43.04 -0.11 -19.00
C GLY A 869 -43.80 0.86 -19.91
N GLU A 870 -44.14 2.05 -19.47
CA GLU A 870 -44.66 3.08 -20.35
C GLU A 870 -43.53 3.73 -21.19
N SER A 871 -43.89 4.34 -22.32
CA SER A 871 -42.88 4.97 -23.20
C SER A 871 -43.46 6.11 -24.01
N ILE A 872 -42.65 7.04 -24.45
CA ILE A 872 -42.93 8.10 -25.40
C ILE A 872 -42.09 7.88 -26.67
N GLU A 873 -42.71 7.49 -27.77
CA GLU A 873 -42.04 7.25 -29.03
C GLU A 873 -41.78 8.52 -29.83
N GLY A 874 -42.69 9.49 -29.74
CA GLY A 874 -42.60 10.72 -30.52
C GLY A 874 -43.85 11.53 -30.46
N ALA A 875 -43.97 12.48 -31.42
CA ALA A 875 -45.15 13.31 -31.53
C ALA A 875 -45.64 13.39 -33.00
N CYS A 876 -46.98 13.48 -33.13
CA CYS A 876 -47.62 13.78 -34.38
C CYS A 876 -48.11 15.19 -34.37
N ILE A 877 -47.62 16.04 -35.28
CA ILE A 877 -48.04 17.44 -35.46
C ILE A 877 -48.91 17.55 -36.70
N ARG A 878 -50.04 18.20 -36.57
CA ARG A 878 -50.92 18.61 -37.70
C ARG A 878 -50.91 20.09 -37.83
N SER A 879 -50.50 20.60 -39.00
CA SER A 879 -50.57 22.01 -39.38
C SER A 879 -51.78 22.31 -40.24
#